data_26570c2f02b4450f936c3940c715ce2e
#
_entry.id   26570c2f02b4450f936c3940c715ce2e
#
_cell.length_a   1.000
_cell.length_b   1.000
_cell.length_c   1.000
_cell.angle_alpha   90.00
_cell.angle_beta   90.00
_cell.angle_gamma   90.00
#
_symmetry.space_group_name_H-M   'P 1'
#
loop_
_entity.id
_entity.type
_entity.pdbx_description
1 polymer ?
#
loop_
_entity_poly.entity_id
_entity_poly.type
_entity_poly.pdbx_seq_one_letter_code
_entity_poly.pdbx_strand_id
1 'polypeptide(L)'
;MVDPRPGRGYRYGVWRGGADPLAPPFDVRAAVDEIGERVLEGESPAEAVRRLLREGTAQRPGLDELRARAARRRREVARRGDADGALTRARARLDQALALERDALAERQDDDARFDETRLASLPSSTSRAVAELADYSWTSAEAAKAFQEVLDGLRDDVLDHQFDGISEALRQMAQDGSGAEASAALQQMMADLEDLLDAHARGEDTTEQFERFMADHGDLVPGEPADTDELIDALARRQAEAQRLMRSMSPQQRAELQALMESAMGREPGLAEAMGRLGDRLQQLRPGMVRPGPGRGGLTGSEPLGYGEAAGALGELADLDDLLDSLGQEHAGAALDDVDVEQVERALGRSAAQDVAALRELERQLREQGWVTGPAEDARLSPKAMRRLGQSALRAIAQRLSGRGRGEHDDPRAGTSGEPTGAWREWRFGDEQALDVVRTVTNAVLRTASQPPADRQPGGRGSVRLTVADMAVVETENRSRAAVALCVDLSYSMVSEGRWAPMKRTALALGHLVSTRFAHDSLQVIGFDRHARTMTTTELAHVEPAYVQGTNLAHALALAREHVSRHPDATPVVLVVTDGEPTAHLETWARPDGSSEMEAVFDYPPRPETIRATVREVDALTRMRVPIDVVMLGEDPGLVRFVDAIARRNGGRVLSADPDRLGGAVVADYLRARRG
;
A
#
# COMPACT_ATOMS: atom_id res chain seq x y z
N MET A 1 -45.98 0.21 -2.42
CA MET A 1 -45.83 1.51 -1.70
C MET A 1 -44.48 1.40 -0.99
N VAL A 2 -43.48 2.11 -1.48
CA VAL A 2 -42.11 2.11 -0.95
C VAL A 2 -42.04 3.29 0.03
N ASP A 3 -41.71 3.00 1.28
CA ASP A 3 -41.56 3.97 2.36
C ASP A 3 -40.32 4.88 2.06
N PRO A 4 -40.46 6.20 2.00
CA PRO A 4 -39.31 7.07 1.79
C PRO A 4 -38.60 7.27 3.13
N ARG A 5 -37.41 6.68 3.27
CA ARG A 5 -36.48 6.98 4.38
C ARG A 5 -36.22 8.50 4.44
N PRO A 6 -36.18 9.13 5.62
CA PRO A 6 -35.92 10.55 5.76
C PRO A 6 -34.52 10.87 5.20
N GLY A 7 -34.51 11.77 4.20
CA GLY A 7 -33.27 12.20 3.56
C GLY A 7 -32.32 12.85 4.56
N ARG A 8 -31.13 12.30 4.71
CA ARG A 8 -30.00 12.97 5.38
C ARG A 8 -29.74 14.29 4.64
N GLY A 9 -30.10 15.39 5.27
CA GLY A 9 -29.81 16.73 4.75
C GLY A 9 -28.32 16.98 4.77
N TYR A 10 -27.69 17.04 3.61
CA TYR A 10 -26.29 17.47 3.51
C TYR A 10 -26.20 18.98 3.70
N ARG A 11 -25.35 19.42 4.64
CA ARG A 11 -24.99 20.83 4.80
C ARG A 11 -23.67 21.07 4.11
N TYR A 12 -23.64 22.03 3.18
CA TYR A 12 -22.39 22.52 2.62
C TYR A 12 -21.62 23.31 3.71
N GLY A 13 -20.40 22.91 3.98
CA GLY A 13 -19.47 23.57 4.88
C GLY A 13 -18.23 24.04 4.14
N VAL A 14 -17.49 24.96 4.75
CA VAL A 14 -16.19 25.38 4.21
C VAL A 14 -15.20 24.22 4.30
N TRP A 15 -14.54 23.88 3.20
CA TRP A 15 -13.44 22.91 3.17
C TRP A 15 -12.32 23.35 4.14
N ARG A 16 -11.98 22.51 5.10
CA ARG A 16 -10.94 22.78 6.12
C ARG A 16 -9.65 21.99 5.89
N GLY A 17 -9.44 21.46 4.68
CA GLY A 17 -8.31 20.59 4.35
C GLY A 17 -8.64 19.12 4.59
N GLY A 18 -7.78 18.23 4.08
CA GLY A 18 -7.96 16.77 4.09
C GLY A 18 -8.16 16.23 2.68
N ALA A 19 -8.41 14.91 2.54
CA ALA A 19 -8.70 14.31 1.24
C ALA A 19 -9.96 14.92 0.62
N ASP A 20 -9.91 15.25 -0.67
CA ASP A 20 -11.07 15.77 -1.38
C ASP A 20 -12.18 14.71 -1.42
N PRO A 21 -13.35 14.94 -0.78
CA PRO A 21 -14.44 13.97 -0.79
C PRO A 21 -15.05 13.74 -2.18
N LEU A 22 -14.76 14.63 -3.14
CA LEU A 22 -15.14 14.53 -4.54
C LEU A 22 -14.03 13.94 -5.40
N ALA A 23 -12.82 13.71 -4.84
CA ALA A 23 -11.77 13.03 -5.58
C ALA A 23 -12.26 11.63 -5.99
N PRO A 24 -12.04 11.23 -7.25
CA PRO A 24 -12.38 9.88 -7.66
C PRO A 24 -11.65 8.86 -6.76
N PRO A 25 -12.23 7.66 -6.58
CA PRO A 25 -11.50 6.58 -5.95
C PRO A 25 -10.18 6.39 -6.69
N PHE A 26 -9.17 5.81 -6.03
CA PHE A 26 -7.84 5.59 -6.62
C PHE A 26 -7.94 5.16 -8.09
N ASP A 27 -7.15 5.77 -8.96
CA ASP A 27 -7.00 5.27 -10.33
C ASP A 27 -6.22 3.94 -10.28
N VAL A 28 -6.97 2.84 -10.31
CA VAL A 28 -6.42 1.46 -10.28
C VAL A 28 -5.41 1.25 -11.41
N ARG A 29 -5.60 1.92 -12.55
CA ARG A 29 -4.68 1.79 -13.68
C ARG A 29 -3.36 2.51 -13.42
N ALA A 30 -3.41 3.68 -12.82
CA ALA A 30 -2.22 4.40 -12.39
C ALA A 30 -1.48 3.62 -11.29
N ALA A 31 -2.21 3.04 -10.34
CA ALA A 31 -1.64 2.18 -9.32
C ALA A 31 -0.93 0.94 -9.91
N VAL A 32 -1.53 0.30 -10.93
CA VAL A 32 -0.90 -0.83 -11.64
C VAL A 32 0.35 -0.40 -12.39
N ASP A 33 0.34 0.77 -13.02
CA ASP A 33 1.50 1.30 -13.72
C ASP A 33 2.64 1.60 -12.71
N GLU A 34 2.33 2.15 -11.54
CA GLU A 34 3.30 2.42 -10.47
C GLU A 34 3.87 1.13 -9.86
N ILE A 35 3.02 0.13 -9.53
CA ILE A 35 3.47 -1.20 -9.08
C ILE A 35 4.40 -1.81 -10.16
N GLY A 36 4.00 -1.70 -11.42
CA GLY A 36 4.79 -2.22 -12.54
C GLY A 36 6.16 -1.58 -12.66
N GLU A 37 6.27 -0.27 -12.49
CA GLU A 37 7.56 0.43 -12.52
C GLU A 37 8.49 -0.05 -11.40
N ARG A 38 7.97 -0.23 -10.18
CA ARG A 38 8.76 -0.75 -9.04
C ARG A 38 9.22 -2.19 -9.27
N VAL A 39 8.36 -3.05 -9.84
CA VAL A 39 8.74 -4.42 -10.21
C VAL A 39 9.83 -4.43 -11.29
N LEU A 40 9.78 -3.50 -12.24
CA LEU A 40 10.84 -3.34 -13.23
C LEU A 40 12.15 -2.86 -12.60
N GLU A 41 12.10 -2.07 -11.53
CA GLU A 41 13.26 -1.65 -10.73
C GLU A 41 13.85 -2.77 -9.88
N GLY A 42 13.14 -3.90 -9.75
CA GLY A 42 13.64 -5.10 -9.09
C GLY A 42 12.97 -5.43 -7.77
N GLU A 43 11.91 -4.71 -7.39
CA GLU A 43 11.10 -5.10 -6.24
C GLU A 43 10.25 -6.33 -6.57
N SER A 44 9.98 -7.17 -5.58
CA SER A 44 8.97 -8.20 -5.75
C SER A 44 7.58 -7.56 -5.91
N PRO A 45 6.66 -8.17 -6.67
CA PRO A 45 5.31 -7.64 -6.81
C PRO A 45 4.58 -7.44 -5.46
N ALA A 46 4.82 -8.33 -4.50
CA ALA A 46 4.26 -8.23 -3.16
C ALA A 46 4.79 -7.01 -2.39
N GLU A 47 6.10 -6.74 -2.50
CA GLU A 47 6.70 -5.54 -1.91
C GLU A 47 6.24 -4.26 -2.59
N ALA A 48 6.15 -4.25 -3.92
CA ALA A 48 5.68 -3.11 -4.69
C ALA A 48 4.23 -2.74 -4.32
N VAL A 49 3.33 -3.72 -4.14
CA VAL A 49 1.97 -3.50 -3.66
C VAL A 49 1.96 -2.96 -2.23
N ARG A 50 2.69 -3.60 -1.31
CA ARG A 50 2.79 -3.12 0.08
C ARG A 50 3.34 -1.71 0.16
N ARG A 51 4.36 -1.40 -0.62
CA ARG A 51 4.95 -0.05 -0.66
C ARG A 51 3.96 0.98 -1.20
N LEU A 52 3.20 0.65 -2.25
CA LEU A 52 2.14 1.52 -2.76
C LEU A 52 1.09 1.83 -1.68
N LEU A 53 0.66 0.82 -0.91
CA LEU A 53 -0.31 1.01 0.16
C LEU A 53 0.27 1.85 1.33
N ARG A 54 1.56 1.71 1.61
CA ARG A 54 2.24 2.49 2.66
C ARG A 54 2.48 3.94 2.25
N GLU A 55 3.03 4.17 1.08
CA GLU A 55 3.36 5.51 0.59
C GLU A 55 2.13 6.24 0.04
N GLY A 56 1.14 5.50 -0.46
CA GLY A 56 -0.03 6.05 -1.15
C GLY A 56 0.27 6.42 -2.60
N THR A 57 -0.54 7.28 -3.16
CA THR A 57 -0.38 7.82 -4.51
C THR A 57 -0.23 9.34 -4.45
N ALA A 58 0.15 9.98 -5.56
CA ALA A 58 0.21 11.44 -5.65
C ALA A 58 -1.12 12.15 -5.30
N GLN A 59 -2.24 11.43 -5.32
CA GLN A 59 -3.57 11.98 -5.09
C GLN A 59 -4.12 11.69 -3.69
N ARG A 60 -3.64 10.64 -3.02
CA ARG A 60 -4.12 10.22 -1.70
C ARG A 60 -2.97 9.70 -0.82
N PRO A 61 -3.01 10.00 0.49
CA PRO A 61 -2.02 9.52 1.43
C PRO A 61 -2.10 8.00 1.60
N GLY A 62 -0.95 7.39 1.89
CA GLY A 62 -0.84 6.00 2.30
C GLY A 62 -0.80 5.85 3.83
N LEU A 63 -0.55 4.62 4.29
CA LEU A 63 -0.48 4.31 5.73
C LEU A 63 0.62 5.08 6.46
N ASP A 64 1.76 5.36 5.82
CA ASP A 64 2.88 6.08 6.44
C ASP A 64 2.51 7.52 6.81
N GLU A 65 1.71 8.21 5.98
CA GLU A 65 1.21 9.55 6.32
C GLU A 65 0.18 9.50 7.45
N LEU A 66 -0.71 8.49 7.47
CA LEU A 66 -1.66 8.28 8.54
C LEU A 66 -0.93 7.99 9.87
N ARG A 67 0.09 7.12 9.83
CA ARG A 67 0.98 6.86 10.97
C ARG A 67 1.68 8.12 11.46
N ALA A 68 2.17 8.95 10.55
CA ALA A 68 2.79 10.22 10.91
C ALA A 68 1.80 11.19 11.57
N ARG A 69 0.52 11.22 11.13
CA ARG A 69 -0.55 12.01 11.76
C ARG A 69 -0.85 11.49 13.16
N ALA A 70 -1.01 10.17 13.33
CA ALA A 70 -1.21 9.54 14.64
C ALA A 70 -0.06 9.85 15.61
N ALA A 71 1.20 9.75 15.14
CA ALA A 71 2.37 10.08 15.93
C ALA A 71 2.46 11.57 16.31
N ARG A 72 1.99 12.48 15.45
CA ARG A 72 1.89 13.90 15.78
C ARG A 72 0.82 14.13 16.86
N ARG A 73 -0.36 13.55 16.67
CA ARG A 73 -1.47 13.65 17.64
C ARG A 73 -1.07 13.11 19.00
N ARG A 74 -0.41 11.95 19.02
CA ARG A 74 0.11 11.34 20.24
C ARG A 74 1.04 12.26 21.01
N ARG A 75 1.98 12.93 20.33
CA ARG A 75 2.89 13.90 20.97
C ARG A 75 2.16 15.13 21.49
N GLU A 76 1.14 15.58 20.79
CA GLU A 76 0.29 16.70 21.23
C GLU A 76 -0.45 16.33 22.52
N VAL A 77 -1.10 15.16 22.55
CA VAL A 77 -1.83 14.68 23.73
C VAL A 77 -0.88 14.49 24.92
N ALA A 78 0.29 13.87 24.70
CA ALA A 78 1.27 13.67 25.76
C ALA A 78 1.77 14.99 26.40
N ARG A 79 1.72 16.09 25.67
CA ARG A 79 2.14 17.42 26.15
C ARG A 79 1.03 18.25 26.78
N ARG A 80 -0.23 17.77 26.80
CA ARG A 80 -1.37 18.55 27.32
C ARG A 80 -1.24 18.87 28.78
N GLY A 81 -0.67 17.98 29.58
CA GLY A 81 -0.55 18.22 30.99
C GLY A 81 0.14 17.12 31.77
N ASP A 82 -0.01 17.14 33.10
CA ASP A 82 0.58 16.20 34.04
C ASP A 82 -0.51 15.27 34.60
N ALA A 83 -0.16 13.98 34.78
CA ALA A 83 -1.02 12.99 35.40
C ALA A 83 -1.30 13.26 36.89
N ASP A 84 -0.40 13.98 37.56
CA ASP A 84 -0.52 14.38 38.96
C ASP A 84 -1.44 15.58 39.18
N GLY A 85 -2.00 16.15 38.13
CA GLY A 85 -2.74 17.39 38.16
C GLY A 85 -3.90 17.40 39.14
N ALA A 86 -4.62 16.27 39.28
CA ALA A 86 -5.71 16.14 40.25
C ALA A 86 -5.24 16.35 41.69
N LEU A 87 -4.08 15.75 42.08
CA LEU A 87 -3.47 15.96 43.41
C LEU A 87 -2.96 17.39 43.58
N THR A 88 -2.36 17.96 42.57
CA THR A 88 -1.86 19.35 42.53
C THR A 88 -3.02 20.34 42.69
N ARG A 89 -4.13 20.13 41.99
CA ARG A 89 -5.36 20.97 42.12
C ARG A 89 -5.96 20.84 43.52
N ALA A 90 -6.09 19.60 44.05
CA ALA A 90 -6.60 19.38 45.40
C ALA A 90 -5.73 20.09 46.46
N ARG A 91 -4.41 19.98 46.32
CA ARG A 91 -3.46 20.69 47.20
C ARG A 91 -3.58 22.20 47.14
N ALA A 92 -3.65 22.77 45.95
CA ALA A 92 -3.79 24.23 45.77
C ALA A 92 -5.08 24.76 46.38
N ARG A 93 -6.19 24.04 46.21
CA ARG A 93 -7.48 24.42 46.84
C ARG A 93 -7.43 24.32 48.37
N LEU A 94 -6.79 23.24 48.90
CA LEU A 94 -6.59 23.11 50.33
C LEU A 94 -5.74 24.25 50.90
N ASP A 95 -4.63 24.59 50.25
CA ASP A 95 -3.75 25.69 50.66
C ASP A 95 -4.50 27.02 50.65
N GLN A 96 -5.40 27.21 49.66
CA GLN A 96 -6.28 28.39 49.63
C GLN A 96 -7.24 28.43 50.85
N ALA A 97 -7.90 27.31 51.15
CA ALA A 97 -8.78 27.22 52.33
C ALA A 97 -8.01 27.49 53.63
N LEU A 98 -6.81 26.93 53.75
CA LEU A 98 -5.96 27.14 54.92
C LEU A 98 -5.46 28.61 55.03
N ALA A 99 -5.23 29.29 53.90
CA ALA A 99 -4.86 30.71 53.91
C ALA A 99 -6.02 31.56 54.44
N LEU A 100 -7.22 31.34 53.91
CA LEU A 100 -8.44 32.07 54.37
C LEU A 100 -8.71 31.86 55.85
N GLU A 101 -8.50 30.65 56.36
CA GLU A 101 -8.70 30.37 57.78
C GLU A 101 -7.62 31.02 58.65
N ARG A 102 -6.34 30.99 58.26
CA ARG A 102 -5.27 31.67 58.94
C ARG A 102 -5.47 33.16 59.02
N ASP A 103 -5.97 33.80 57.96
CA ASP A 103 -6.27 35.23 57.93
C ASP A 103 -7.40 35.54 58.92
N ALA A 104 -8.45 34.71 58.99
CA ALA A 104 -9.53 34.87 59.94
C ALA A 104 -9.10 34.65 61.43
N LEU A 105 -8.22 33.67 61.65
CA LEU A 105 -7.65 33.42 62.99
C LEU A 105 -6.74 34.54 63.44
N ALA A 106 -5.97 35.17 62.55
CA ALA A 106 -5.06 36.27 62.84
C ALA A 106 -5.80 37.53 63.36
N GLU A 107 -7.10 37.68 62.99
CA GLU A 107 -7.95 38.77 63.52
C GLU A 107 -8.40 38.51 64.95
N ARG A 108 -8.29 37.31 65.47
CA ARG A 108 -8.67 36.88 66.84
C ARG A 108 -7.45 36.86 67.74
N GLN A 109 -7.66 37.24 69.04
CA GLN A 109 -6.57 37.27 70.05
C GLN A 109 -6.81 36.30 71.24
N ASP A 110 -7.76 35.41 71.09
CA ASP A 110 -8.09 34.40 72.13
C ASP A 110 -7.19 33.15 72.06
N ASP A 111 -7.19 32.39 73.14
CA ASP A 111 -6.34 31.17 73.27
C ASP A 111 -6.78 30.06 72.30
N ASP A 112 -8.07 30.01 71.94
CA ASP A 112 -8.62 29.01 71.03
C ASP A 112 -8.10 29.29 69.59
N ALA A 113 -8.05 30.56 69.17
CA ALA A 113 -7.48 30.92 67.89
C ALA A 113 -6.01 30.54 67.78
N ARG A 114 -5.21 30.75 68.85
CA ARG A 114 -3.77 30.35 68.88
C ARG A 114 -3.58 28.84 68.84
N PHE A 115 -4.51 28.08 69.47
CA PHE A 115 -4.48 26.61 69.40
C PHE A 115 -4.78 26.15 67.99
N ASP A 116 -5.77 26.72 67.32
CA ASP A 116 -6.13 26.37 65.96
C ASP A 116 -5.04 26.79 64.96
N GLU A 117 -4.40 27.93 65.09
CA GLU A 117 -3.20 28.30 64.30
C GLU A 117 -2.09 27.25 64.43
N THR A 118 -1.83 26.76 65.66
CA THR A 118 -0.84 25.70 65.91
C THR A 118 -1.24 24.38 65.27
N ARG A 119 -2.51 24.01 65.33
CA ARG A 119 -3.07 22.85 64.71
C ARG A 119 -2.90 22.90 63.17
N LEU A 120 -3.28 24.02 62.56
CA LEU A 120 -3.11 24.25 61.10
C LEU A 120 -1.64 24.24 60.65
N ALA A 121 -0.71 24.72 61.53
CA ALA A 121 0.74 24.69 61.25
C ALA A 121 1.35 23.29 61.36
N SER A 122 0.71 22.35 62.09
CA SER A 122 1.15 20.99 62.29
C SER A 122 0.60 19.97 61.32
N LEU A 123 -0.24 20.43 60.32
CA LEU A 123 -0.83 19.55 59.35
C LEU A 123 0.19 18.80 58.50
N PRO A 124 -0.07 17.50 58.14
CA PRO A 124 0.81 16.71 57.30
C PRO A 124 1.03 17.35 55.93
N SER A 125 2.15 17.12 55.31
CA SER A 125 2.44 17.51 53.92
C SER A 125 1.58 16.74 52.90
N SER A 126 1.09 15.54 53.24
CA SER A 126 0.15 14.77 52.42
C SER A 126 -1.21 15.44 52.44
N THR A 127 -1.77 15.70 51.25
CA THR A 127 -3.07 16.35 51.07
C THR A 127 -4.19 15.50 51.65
N SER A 128 -4.19 14.17 51.42
CA SER A 128 -5.19 13.25 51.92
C SER A 128 -5.22 13.17 53.45
N ARG A 129 -4.05 13.14 54.11
CA ARG A 129 -3.99 13.16 55.56
C ARG A 129 -4.41 14.49 56.17
N ALA A 130 -4.01 15.61 55.54
CA ALA A 130 -4.43 16.94 55.98
C ALA A 130 -5.97 17.11 55.86
N VAL A 131 -6.54 16.60 54.77
CA VAL A 131 -8.01 16.60 54.60
C VAL A 131 -8.69 15.74 55.66
N ALA A 132 -8.18 14.55 55.95
CA ALA A 132 -8.73 13.69 57.00
C ALA A 132 -8.67 14.33 58.41
N GLU A 133 -7.57 15.01 58.77
CA GLU A 133 -7.41 15.73 60.05
C GLU A 133 -8.33 16.97 60.14
N LEU A 134 -8.69 17.56 59.01
CA LEU A 134 -9.59 18.73 58.94
C LEU A 134 -11.09 18.35 58.79
N ALA A 135 -11.42 17.08 58.65
CA ALA A 135 -12.81 16.62 58.53
C ALA A 135 -13.72 17.06 59.69
N ASP A 136 -13.16 17.01 60.94
CA ASP A 136 -13.83 17.40 62.16
C ASP A 136 -13.37 18.81 62.67
N TYR A 137 -12.74 19.60 61.78
CA TYR A 137 -12.24 20.95 62.16
C TYR A 137 -13.39 21.95 62.11
N SER A 138 -13.53 22.77 63.16
CA SER A 138 -14.54 23.82 63.24
C SER A 138 -13.99 25.13 62.66
N TRP A 139 -14.30 25.38 61.39
CA TRP A 139 -13.87 26.55 60.64
C TRP A 139 -14.37 27.88 61.21
N THR A 140 -13.47 28.81 61.45
CA THR A 140 -13.76 30.18 61.89
C THR A 140 -14.29 31.02 60.74
N SER A 141 -13.69 30.86 59.53
CA SER A 141 -14.15 31.51 58.33
C SER A 141 -15.12 30.66 57.56
N ALA A 142 -16.31 31.22 57.24
CA ALA A 142 -17.28 30.58 56.37
C ALA A 142 -16.75 30.41 54.93
N GLU A 143 -15.88 31.31 54.46
CA GLU A 143 -15.24 31.24 53.18
C GLU A 143 -14.20 30.12 53.14
N ALA A 144 -13.42 29.96 54.23
CA ALA A 144 -12.47 28.84 54.36
C ALA A 144 -13.17 27.51 54.43
N ALA A 145 -14.29 27.40 55.18
CA ALA A 145 -15.11 26.22 55.22
C ALA A 145 -15.65 25.81 53.83
N LYS A 146 -16.13 26.80 53.07
CA LYS A 146 -16.62 26.58 51.71
C LYS A 146 -15.47 26.16 50.78
N ALA A 147 -14.32 26.81 50.81
CA ALA A 147 -13.18 26.44 50.02
C ALA A 147 -12.68 25.00 50.33
N PHE A 148 -12.71 24.57 51.60
CA PHE A 148 -12.39 23.21 51.98
C PHE A 148 -13.42 22.19 51.45
N GLN A 149 -14.68 22.53 51.48
CA GLN A 149 -15.74 21.67 50.88
C GLN A 149 -15.53 21.51 49.37
N GLU A 150 -15.18 22.57 48.67
CA GLU A 150 -14.91 22.60 47.24
C GLU A 150 -13.69 21.70 46.83
N VAL A 151 -12.77 21.36 47.76
CA VAL A 151 -11.70 20.37 47.51
C VAL A 151 -12.27 19.01 47.23
N LEU A 152 -13.16 18.52 48.11
CA LEU A 152 -13.74 17.18 48.03
C LEU A 152 -14.86 17.08 47.00
N ASP A 153 -15.71 18.11 46.96
CA ASP A 153 -16.83 18.17 46.00
C ASP A 153 -16.27 18.22 44.56
N GLY A 154 -15.23 19.03 44.34
CA GLY A 154 -14.57 19.10 43.01
C GLY A 154 -13.92 17.80 42.56
N LEU A 155 -13.32 17.03 43.49
CA LEU A 155 -12.76 15.72 43.14
C LEU A 155 -13.85 14.68 42.88
N ARG A 156 -14.91 14.70 43.68
CA ARG A 156 -16.09 13.83 43.49
C ARG A 156 -16.71 14.09 42.12
N ASP A 157 -16.93 15.37 41.81
CA ASP A 157 -17.56 15.81 40.55
C ASP A 157 -16.66 15.39 39.34
N ASP A 158 -15.35 15.60 39.42
CA ASP A 158 -14.40 15.17 38.39
C ASP A 158 -14.45 13.65 38.13
N VAL A 159 -14.61 12.83 39.20
CA VAL A 159 -14.70 11.36 39.09
C VAL A 159 -16.03 10.93 38.50
N LEU A 160 -17.14 11.54 38.93
CA LEU A 160 -18.47 11.24 38.43
C LEU A 160 -18.65 11.66 36.98
N ASP A 161 -18.19 12.89 36.61
CA ASP A 161 -18.27 13.39 35.24
C ASP A 161 -17.35 12.61 34.28
N HIS A 162 -16.29 11.98 34.81
CA HIS A 162 -15.49 11.06 33.99
C HIS A 162 -16.27 9.76 33.66
N GLN A 163 -17.07 9.24 34.57
CA GLN A 163 -17.83 8.01 34.32
C GLN A 163 -19.16 8.29 33.57
N PHE A 164 -19.82 9.42 33.88
CA PHE A 164 -21.11 9.81 33.34
C PHE A 164 -21.06 11.26 32.86
N ASP A 165 -21.52 11.54 31.65
CA ASP A 165 -21.39 12.87 31.04
C ASP A 165 -22.30 13.91 31.77
N GLY A 166 -21.68 14.96 32.31
CA GLY A 166 -22.43 16.12 32.90
C GLY A 166 -23.25 15.84 34.15
N ILE A 167 -23.03 14.70 34.82
CA ILE A 167 -23.84 14.29 36.00
C ILE A 167 -23.69 15.27 37.15
N SER A 168 -22.51 15.86 37.37
CA SER A 168 -22.28 16.83 38.44
C SER A 168 -23.08 18.12 38.23
N GLU A 169 -23.26 18.57 37.00
CA GLU A 169 -24.08 19.73 36.67
C GLU A 169 -25.58 19.43 36.87
N ALA A 170 -26.04 18.24 36.41
CA ALA A 170 -27.42 17.78 36.63
C ALA A 170 -27.75 17.71 38.13
N LEU A 171 -26.85 17.13 38.94
CA LEU A 171 -27.02 17.07 40.41
C LEU A 171 -27.03 18.46 41.05
N ARG A 172 -26.19 19.41 40.61
CA ARG A 172 -26.23 20.80 41.10
C ARG A 172 -27.52 21.51 40.77
N GLN A 173 -28.05 21.32 39.56
CA GLN A 173 -29.36 21.91 39.18
C GLN A 173 -30.48 21.36 40.02
N MET A 174 -30.55 20.02 40.21
CA MET A 174 -31.54 19.41 41.09
C MET A 174 -31.41 19.92 42.54
N ALA A 175 -30.21 20.10 43.05
CA ALA A 175 -29.97 20.64 44.39
C ALA A 175 -30.35 22.12 44.54
N GLN A 176 -30.34 22.92 43.47
CA GLN A 176 -30.79 24.31 43.47
C GLN A 176 -32.32 24.42 43.43
N ASP A 177 -33.00 23.53 42.70
CA ASP A 177 -34.45 23.48 42.51
C ASP A 177 -35.17 22.72 43.63
N GLY A 178 -34.48 21.83 44.37
CA GLY A 178 -35.02 20.96 45.40
C GLY A 178 -34.13 20.82 46.63
N SER A 179 -34.20 19.72 47.32
CA SER A 179 -33.29 19.37 48.40
C SER A 179 -32.11 18.53 47.88
N GLY A 180 -30.91 18.70 48.44
CA GLY A 180 -29.76 17.83 48.11
C GLY A 180 -30.05 16.33 48.32
N ALA A 181 -31.05 16.00 49.14
CA ALA A 181 -31.53 14.62 49.32
C ALA A 181 -32.23 14.07 48.06
N GLU A 182 -32.93 14.88 47.28
CA GLU A 182 -33.56 14.47 46.01
C GLU A 182 -32.53 14.20 44.93
N ALA A 183 -31.47 15.01 44.85
CA ALA A 183 -30.37 14.80 43.94
C ALA A 183 -29.60 13.49 44.24
N SER A 184 -29.32 13.22 45.51
CA SER A 184 -28.70 11.95 45.94
C SER A 184 -29.60 10.74 45.67
N ALA A 185 -30.91 10.86 45.88
CA ALA A 185 -31.86 9.78 45.56
C ALA A 185 -31.95 9.50 44.06
N ALA A 186 -31.92 10.55 43.22
CA ALA A 186 -31.89 10.39 41.75
C ALA A 186 -30.64 9.67 41.26
N LEU A 187 -29.45 10.01 41.80
CA LEU A 187 -28.21 9.32 41.49
C LEU A 187 -28.24 7.84 41.89
N GLN A 188 -28.77 7.55 43.11
CA GLN A 188 -28.93 6.17 43.59
C GLN A 188 -29.90 5.35 42.72
N GLN A 189 -30.97 5.99 42.25
CA GLN A 189 -31.92 5.33 41.35
C GLN A 189 -31.28 5.02 39.99
N MET A 190 -30.58 5.98 39.38
CA MET A 190 -29.84 5.76 38.13
C MET A 190 -28.85 4.61 38.24
N MET A 191 -28.09 4.55 39.34
CA MET A 191 -27.15 3.47 39.58
C MET A 191 -27.83 2.10 39.75
N ALA A 192 -28.97 2.06 40.41
CA ALA A 192 -29.76 0.83 40.57
C ALA A 192 -30.33 0.35 39.23
N ASP A 193 -30.92 1.27 38.44
CA ASP A 193 -31.45 0.95 37.10
C ASP A 193 -30.36 0.44 36.18
N LEU A 194 -29.14 1.02 36.24
CA LEU A 194 -27.97 0.55 35.49
C LEU A 194 -27.51 -0.83 35.96
N GLU A 195 -27.41 -1.08 37.30
CA GLU A 195 -27.03 -2.38 37.83
C GLU A 195 -28.01 -3.47 37.40
N ASP A 196 -29.34 -3.20 37.43
CA ASP A 196 -30.39 -4.13 37.01
C ASP A 196 -30.27 -4.47 35.51
N LEU A 197 -29.98 -3.47 34.65
CA LEU A 197 -29.75 -3.65 33.22
C LEU A 197 -28.53 -4.52 32.94
N LEU A 198 -27.41 -4.23 33.60
CA LEU A 198 -26.16 -5.00 33.46
C LEU A 198 -26.31 -6.44 33.97
N ASP A 199 -27.07 -6.64 35.04
CA ASP A 199 -27.34 -7.96 35.58
C ASP A 199 -28.25 -8.80 34.67
N ALA A 200 -29.26 -8.20 34.05
CA ALA A 200 -30.11 -8.87 33.07
C ALA A 200 -29.30 -9.29 31.85
N HIS A 201 -28.43 -8.37 31.35
CA HIS A 201 -27.54 -8.65 30.24
C HIS A 201 -26.56 -9.79 30.58
N ALA A 202 -25.97 -9.80 31.78
CA ALA A 202 -25.05 -10.87 32.22
C ALA A 202 -25.71 -12.25 32.29
N ARG A 203 -27.07 -12.30 32.55
CA ARG A 203 -27.85 -13.54 32.50
C ARG A 203 -28.23 -13.97 31.09
N GLY A 204 -27.94 -13.17 30.05
CA GLY A 204 -28.29 -13.41 28.66
C GLY A 204 -29.79 -13.16 28.36
N GLU A 205 -30.46 -12.31 29.17
CA GLU A 205 -31.85 -11.89 28.97
C GLU A 205 -31.92 -10.85 27.83
N ASP A 206 -33.10 -10.73 27.17
CA ASP A 206 -33.32 -9.65 26.23
C ASP A 206 -33.50 -8.33 27.00
N THR A 207 -32.56 -7.43 26.82
CA THR A 207 -32.48 -6.16 27.55
C THR A 207 -33.01 -4.97 26.75
N THR A 208 -33.57 -5.17 25.56
CA THR A 208 -34.00 -4.09 24.66
C THR A 208 -34.97 -3.11 25.33
N GLU A 209 -36.05 -3.61 25.97
CA GLU A 209 -37.02 -2.74 26.64
C GLU A 209 -36.46 -2.05 27.90
N GLN A 210 -35.54 -2.70 28.60
CA GLN A 210 -34.89 -2.11 29.79
C GLN A 210 -33.90 -1.03 29.37
N PHE A 211 -33.14 -1.27 28.29
CA PHE A 211 -32.22 -0.30 27.72
C PHE A 211 -32.96 0.94 27.21
N GLU A 212 -34.06 0.78 26.45
CA GLU A 212 -34.87 1.90 25.97
C GLU A 212 -35.43 2.75 27.14
N ARG A 213 -35.87 2.13 28.22
CA ARG A 213 -36.31 2.85 29.42
C ARG A 213 -35.16 3.58 30.10
N PHE A 214 -34.04 2.89 30.31
CA PHE A 214 -32.87 3.50 30.91
C PHE A 214 -32.36 4.72 30.09
N MET A 215 -32.33 4.62 28.79
CA MET A 215 -31.96 5.72 27.92
C MET A 215 -32.99 6.86 27.87
N ALA A 216 -34.27 6.56 28.03
CA ALA A 216 -35.30 7.59 28.12
C ALA A 216 -35.22 8.41 29.43
N ASP A 217 -34.84 7.77 30.53
CA ASP A 217 -34.75 8.40 31.84
C ASP A 217 -33.38 9.03 32.15
N HIS A 218 -32.29 8.43 31.62
CA HIS A 218 -30.91 8.75 31.98
C HIS A 218 -29.97 8.96 30.79
N GLY A 219 -30.46 8.92 29.55
CA GLY A 219 -29.65 8.93 28.33
C GLY A 219 -28.72 10.15 28.17
N ASP A 220 -29.13 11.32 28.69
CA ASP A 220 -28.32 12.54 28.65
C ASP A 220 -27.04 12.44 29.50
N LEU A 221 -26.99 11.49 30.45
CA LEU A 221 -25.82 11.26 31.32
C LEU A 221 -24.92 10.11 30.84
N VAL A 222 -25.34 9.43 29.77
CA VAL A 222 -24.59 8.27 29.23
C VAL A 222 -23.57 8.72 28.19
N PRO A 223 -22.31 8.29 28.31
CA PRO A 223 -21.30 8.66 27.33
C PRO A 223 -21.53 8.01 25.95
N GLY A 224 -21.51 8.83 24.88
CA GLY A 224 -21.38 8.37 23.50
C GLY A 224 -22.65 7.95 22.78
N GLU A 225 -23.86 8.21 23.30
CA GLU A 225 -25.15 7.88 22.67
C GLU A 225 -25.22 6.42 22.16
N PRO A 226 -25.08 5.40 23.05
CA PRO A 226 -25.07 3.99 22.63
C PRO A 226 -26.40 3.59 22.00
N ALA A 227 -26.38 2.72 21.00
CA ALA A 227 -27.52 2.23 20.29
C ALA A 227 -28.16 0.99 20.99
N ASP A 228 -27.38 0.28 21.81
CA ASP A 228 -27.82 -0.90 22.53
C ASP A 228 -27.05 -1.09 23.86
N THR A 229 -27.43 -2.16 24.61
CA THR A 229 -26.80 -2.49 25.90
C THR A 229 -25.33 -2.85 25.77
N ASP A 230 -24.90 -3.50 24.67
CA ASP A 230 -23.50 -3.85 24.43
C ASP A 230 -22.63 -2.62 24.24
N GLU A 231 -23.09 -1.64 23.43
CA GLU A 231 -22.39 -0.37 23.21
C GLU A 231 -22.35 0.47 24.51
N LEU A 232 -23.39 0.43 25.34
CA LEU A 232 -23.41 1.07 26.66
C LEU A 232 -22.33 0.46 27.58
N ILE A 233 -22.26 -0.87 27.65
CA ILE A 233 -21.24 -1.57 28.42
C ILE A 233 -19.87 -1.21 27.93
N ASP A 234 -19.65 -1.17 26.60
CA ASP A 234 -18.36 -0.83 25.99
C ASP A 234 -17.95 0.62 26.31
N ALA A 235 -18.88 1.57 26.29
CA ALA A 235 -18.62 2.96 26.63
C ALA A 235 -18.21 3.12 28.11
N LEU A 236 -18.97 2.54 29.03
CA LEU A 236 -18.67 2.59 30.47
C LEU A 236 -17.36 1.84 30.83
N ALA A 237 -17.15 0.67 30.23
CA ALA A 237 -15.92 -0.10 30.46
C ALA A 237 -14.68 0.63 29.93
N ARG A 238 -14.81 1.40 28.85
CA ARG A 238 -13.73 2.27 28.34
C ARG A 238 -13.36 3.34 29.34
N ARG A 239 -14.34 4.07 29.89
CA ARG A 239 -14.10 5.07 30.94
C ARG A 239 -13.44 4.46 32.19
N GLN A 240 -13.88 3.29 32.58
CA GLN A 240 -13.25 2.54 33.68
C GLN A 240 -11.79 2.16 33.37
N ALA A 241 -11.51 1.74 32.13
CA ALA A 241 -10.14 1.42 31.70
C ALA A 241 -9.25 2.66 31.68
N GLU A 242 -9.75 3.81 31.28
CA GLU A 242 -9.05 5.10 31.32
C GLU A 242 -8.65 5.49 32.74
N ALA A 243 -9.61 5.39 33.69
CA ALA A 243 -9.37 5.62 35.11
C ALA A 243 -8.29 4.68 35.67
N GLN A 244 -8.32 3.40 35.30
CA GLN A 244 -7.29 2.43 35.72
C GLN A 244 -5.92 2.74 35.11
N ARG A 245 -5.86 3.23 33.86
CA ARG A 245 -4.58 3.68 33.24
C ARG A 245 -4.00 4.87 34.00
N LEU A 246 -4.84 5.84 34.40
CA LEU A 246 -4.39 6.97 35.22
C LEU A 246 -3.78 6.47 36.53
N MET A 247 -4.45 5.61 37.26
CA MET A 247 -3.95 5.03 38.51
C MET A 247 -2.62 4.28 38.32
N ARG A 248 -2.45 3.58 37.19
CA ARG A 248 -1.19 2.84 36.88
C ARG A 248 -0.05 3.77 36.47
N SER A 249 -0.34 4.93 35.88
CA SER A 249 0.68 5.90 35.47
C SER A 249 1.32 6.60 36.67
N MET A 250 0.65 6.63 37.82
CA MET A 250 1.12 7.26 39.05
C MET A 250 2.08 6.37 39.85
N SER A 251 2.97 7.00 40.60
CA SER A 251 3.78 6.30 41.59
C SER A 251 2.90 5.65 42.68
N PRO A 252 3.37 4.59 43.40
CA PRO A 252 2.57 3.96 44.42
C PRO A 252 2.11 4.91 45.54
N GLN A 253 2.91 5.94 45.83
CA GLN A 253 2.61 6.93 46.87
C GLN A 253 1.50 7.87 46.38
N GLN A 254 1.59 8.42 45.18
CA GLN A 254 0.58 9.29 44.56
C GLN A 254 -0.76 8.57 44.38
N ARG A 255 -0.71 7.29 43.97
CA ARG A 255 -1.90 6.46 43.85
C ARG A 255 -2.62 6.28 45.19
N ALA A 256 -1.87 5.95 46.25
CA ALA A 256 -2.44 5.81 47.56
C ALA A 256 -3.03 7.13 48.08
N GLU A 257 -2.37 8.24 47.80
CA GLU A 257 -2.87 9.57 48.17
C GLU A 257 -4.16 9.96 47.42
N LEU A 258 -4.21 9.71 46.11
CA LEU A 258 -5.43 9.97 45.31
C LEU A 258 -6.58 9.05 45.75
N GLN A 259 -6.32 7.78 45.99
CA GLN A 259 -7.34 6.84 46.49
C GLN A 259 -7.93 7.29 47.82
N ALA A 260 -7.10 7.71 48.77
CA ALA A 260 -7.55 8.20 50.08
C ALA A 260 -8.38 9.49 49.96
N LEU A 261 -8.00 10.39 49.04
CA LEU A 261 -8.81 11.59 48.72
C LEU A 261 -10.14 11.24 48.10
N MET A 262 -10.17 10.29 47.15
CA MET A 262 -11.42 9.81 46.54
C MET A 262 -12.34 9.13 47.55
N GLU A 263 -11.80 8.29 48.43
CA GLU A 263 -12.55 7.68 49.55
C GLU A 263 -13.17 8.76 50.46
N SER A 264 -12.39 9.82 50.77
CA SER A 264 -12.90 10.93 51.58
C SER A 264 -13.98 11.75 50.86
N ALA A 265 -13.84 11.91 49.54
CA ALA A 265 -14.79 12.66 48.71
C ALA A 265 -16.10 11.88 48.52
N MET A 266 -16.02 10.58 48.24
CA MET A 266 -17.17 9.70 48.02
C MET A 266 -17.85 9.29 49.32
N GLY A 267 -17.12 9.22 50.44
CA GLY A 267 -17.65 8.78 51.75
C GLY A 267 -18.70 9.71 52.38
N ARG A 268 -18.92 10.90 51.80
CA ARG A 268 -19.95 11.84 52.21
C ARG A 268 -21.36 11.43 51.79
N GLU A 269 -21.46 10.58 50.74
CA GLU A 269 -22.75 10.04 50.28
C GLU A 269 -22.77 8.53 50.52
N PRO A 270 -23.54 8.05 51.54
CA PRO A 270 -23.64 6.65 51.85
C PRO A 270 -24.14 5.85 50.64
N GLY A 271 -23.39 4.80 50.29
CA GLY A 271 -23.76 3.89 49.21
C GLY A 271 -23.19 4.24 47.82
N LEU A 272 -22.78 5.50 47.54
CA LEU A 272 -22.24 5.88 46.25
C LEU A 272 -20.88 5.18 45.95
N ALA A 273 -19.98 5.17 46.93
CA ALA A 273 -18.69 4.51 46.78
C ALA A 273 -18.85 2.99 46.53
N GLU A 274 -19.81 2.36 47.24
CA GLU A 274 -20.11 0.95 47.04
C GLU A 274 -20.74 0.67 45.67
N ALA A 275 -21.67 1.50 45.19
CA ALA A 275 -22.30 1.38 43.89
C ALA A 275 -21.27 1.53 42.76
N MET A 276 -20.39 2.53 42.83
CA MET A 276 -19.30 2.71 41.86
C MET A 276 -18.32 1.53 41.88
N GLY A 277 -18.02 0.98 43.05
CA GLY A 277 -17.20 -0.23 43.17
C GLY A 277 -17.85 -1.44 42.47
N ARG A 278 -19.14 -1.70 42.76
CA ARG A 278 -19.92 -2.79 42.12
C ARG A 278 -19.99 -2.61 40.59
N LEU A 279 -20.25 -1.39 40.12
CA LEU A 279 -20.23 -1.06 38.69
C LEU A 279 -18.87 -1.42 38.05
N GLY A 280 -17.79 -0.99 38.69
CA GLY A 280 -16.43 -1.30 38.19
C GLY A 280 -16.17 -2.81 38.10
N ASP A 281 -16.50 -3.56 39.15
CA ASP A 281 -16.34 -5.02 39.18
C ASP A 281 -17.22 -5.71 38.10
N ARG A 282 -18.44 -5.24 37.88
CA ARG A 282 -19.35 -5.77 36.88
C ARG A 282 -18.84 -5.49 35.44
N LEU A 283 -18.43 -4.28 35.16
CA LEU A 283 -17.84 -3.93 33.87
C LEU A 283 -16.58 -4.75 33.54
N GLN A 284 -15.73 -5.00 34.55
CA GLN A 284 -14.58 -5.86 34.40
C GLN A 284 -14.93 -7.32 34.11
N GLN A 285 -16.02 -7.84 34.71
CA GLN A 285 -16.54 -9.18 34.42
C GLN A 285 -17.11 -9.31 33.01
N LEU A 286 -17.87 -8.31 32.57
CA LEU A 286 -18.47 -8.28 31.23
C LEU A 286 -17.46 -8.03 30.10
N ARG A 287 -16.41 -7.25 30.36
CA ARG A 287 -15.37 -6.89 29.39
C ARG A 287 -13.94 -7.10 29.93
N PRO A 288 -13.51 -8.35 30.21
CA PRO A 288 -12.24 -8.63 30.88
C PRO A 288 -11.00 -8.26 30.05
N GLY A 289 -11.16 -7.99 28.74
CA GLY A 289 -10.08 -7.67 27.82
C GLY A 289 -9.81 -6.18 27.60
N MET A 290 -10.65 -5.29 28.11
CA MET A 290 -10.52 -3.84 27.85
C MET A 290 -9.31 -3.20 28.53
N VAL A 291 -8.86 -3.74 29.64
CA VAL A 291 -7.66 -3.29 30.35
C VAL A 291 -6.48 -4.19 30.02
N ARG A 292 -5.89 -4.03 28.83
CA ARG A 292 -4.65 -4.74 28.48
C ARG A 292 -3.47 -4.18 29.30
N PRO A 293 -2.67 -5.03 29.98
CA PRO A 293 -1.40 -4.61 30.52
C PRO A 293 -0.39 -4.52 29.38
N GLY A 294 -0.37 -3.40 28.68
CA GLY A 294 0.71 -3.09 27.74
C GLY A 294 1.77 -2.24 28.44
N PRO A 295 3.06 -2.34 28.09
CA PRO A 295 4.03 -1.37 28.49
C PRO A 295 3.65 -0.03 27.85
N GLY A 296 3.08 0.89 28.64
CA GLY A 296 2.78 2.23 28.18
C GLY A 296 4.04 2.86 27.59
N ARG A 297 4.00 3.23 26.32
CA ARG A 297 5.13 3.90 25.62
C ARG A 297 5.36 5.35 26.10
N GLY A 298 5.07 5.65 27.35
CA GLY A 298 5.20 6.97 27.98
C GLY A 298 3.85 7.56 28.36
N GLY A 299 3.81 8.27 29.49
CA GLY A 299 2.64 8.96 30.01
C GLY A 299 2.55 10.41 29.53
N LEU A 300 1.72 11.18 30.20
CA LEU A 300 1.65 12.63 30.08
C LEU A 300 2.99 13.27 30.52
N THR A 301 3.45 14.28 29.80
CA THR A 301 4.75 14.94 30.00
C THR A 301 4.63 16.45 30.05
N GLY A 302 3.40 16.99 30.00
CA GLY A 302 3.13 18.42 30.13
C GLY A 302 3.29 18.90 31.56
N SER A 303 3.16 20.20 31.78
CA SER A 303 3.25 20.83 33.10
C SER A 303 1.92 21.43 33.59
N GLU A 304 0.87 21.37 32.78
CA GLU A 304 -0.45 21.85 33.18
C GLU A 304 -1.13 20.81 34.08
N PRO A 305 -1.58 21.18 35.28
CA PRO A 305 -2.26 20.24 36.15
C PRO A 305 -3.65 19.90 35.60
N LEU A 306 -3.82 18.68 35.07
CA LEU A 306 -5.11 18.20 34.58
C LEU A 306 -5.99 17.72 35.75
N GLY A 307 -7.32 17.85 35.62
CA GLY A 307 -8.28 17.19 36.49
C GLY A 307 -8.26 15.68 36.32
N TYR A 308 -8.95 14.96 37.21
CA TYR A 308 -9.00 13.50 37.17
C TYR A 308 -9.52 12.97 35.83
N GLY A 309 -10.70 13.47 35.38
CA GLY A 309 -11.29 13.03 34.12
C GLY A 309 -10.47 13.44 32.90
N GLU A 310 -9.90 14.66 32.91
CA GLU A 310 -9.04 15.15 31.83
C GLU A 310 -7.77 14.30 31.66
N ALA A 311 -7.11 13.91 32.78
CA ALA A 311 -5.92 13.07 32.79
C ALA A 311 -6.24 11.62 32.39
N ALA A 312 -7.35 11.06 32.89
CA ALA A 312 -7.79 9.72 32.52
C ALA A 312 -8.12 9.62 31.04
N GLY A 313 -8.90 10.57 30.48
CA GLY A 313 -9.24 10.63 29.07
C GLY A 313 -8.04 10.83 28.17
N ALA A 314 -7.06 11.71 28.56
CA ALA A 314 -5.84 11.89 27.81
C ALA A 314 -4.97 10.63 27.75
N LEU A 315 -4.91 9.85 28.84
CA LEU A 315 -4.22 8.54 28.87
C LEU A 315 -4.97 7.47 28.07
N GLY A 316 -6.30 7.55 28.01
CA GLY A 316 -7.11 6.75 27.09
C GLY A 316 -6.78 7.05 25.63
N GLU A 317 -6.79 8.34 25.25
CA GLU A 317 -6.44 8.77 23.89
C GLU A 317 -5.01 8.37 23.51
N LEU A 318 -4.04 8.43 24.44
CA LEU A 318 -2.67 7.96 24.20
C LEU A 318 -2.61 6.45 23.94
N ALA A 319 -3.36 5.65 24.69
CA ALA A 319 -3.40 4.21 24.48
C ALA A 319 -4.05 3.85 23.13
N ASP A 320 -5.16 4.48 22.77
CA ASP A 320 -5.82 4.28 21.48
C ASP A 320 -4.90 4.68 20.32
N LEU A 321 -4.12 5.75 20.48
CA LEU A 321 -3.12 6.18 19.49
C LEU A 321 -1.92 5.23 19.40
N ASP A 322 -1.48 4.62 20.51
CA ASP A 322 -0.44 3.60 20.51
C ASP A 322 -0.89 2.33 19.79
N ASP A 323 -2.09 1.84 20.07
CA ASP A 323 -2.70 0.70 19.36
C ASP A 323 -2.88 0.99 17.87
N LEU A 324 -3.32 2.20 17.53
CA LEU A 324 -3.45 2.64 16.14
C LEU A 324 -2.09 2.72 15.43
N LEU A 325 -1.05 3.21 16.09
CA LEU A 325 0.31 3.26 15.52
C LEU A 325 0.86 1.86 15.23
N ASP A 326 0.54 0.89 16.08
CA ASP A 326 0.94 -0.51 15.89
C ASP A 326 0.17 -1.16 14.72
N SER A 327 -1.14 -0.94 14.60
CA SER A 327 -1.95 -1.46 13.50
C SER A 327 -1.58 -0.83 12.15
N LEU A 328 -1.33 0.49 12.11
CA LEU A 328 -0.87 1.18 10.90
C LEU A 328 0.57 0.82 10.52
N GLY A 329 1.39 0.38 11.47
CA GLY A 329 2.77 -0.04 11.23
C GLY A 329 2.90 -1.29 10.38
N GLN A 330 1.92 -2.18 10.43
CA GLN A 330 1.91 -3.45 9.65
C GLN A 330 3.21 -4.26 9.82
N GLU A 331 3.79 -4.26 11.04
CA GLU A 331 5.14 -4.82 11.30
C GLU A 331 5.11 -6.33 11.62
N HIS A 332 3.93 -6.94 11.71
CA HIS A 332 3.79 -8.38 11.99
C HIS A 332 3.56 -9.20 10.71
N ALA A 333 4.00 -10.46 10.74
CA ALA A 333 3.79 -11.37 9.63
C ALA A 333 2.28 -11.62 9.41
N GLY A 334 1.82 -11.48 8.18
CA GLY A 334 0.39 -11.60 7.82
C GLY A 334 -0.45 -10.35 8.07
N ALA A 335 0.17 -9.20 8.42
CA ALA A 335 -0.55 -7.95 8.56
C ALA A 335 -1.32 -7.60 7.28
N ALA A 336 -2.58 -7.27 7.42
CA ALA A 336 -3.48 -6.88 6.34
C ALA A 336 -4.13 -5.52 6.62
N LEU A 337 -4.55 -4.83 5.56
CA LEU A 337 -5.29 -3.58 5.74
C LEU A 337 -6.61 -3.77 6.51
N ASP A 338 -7.17 -4.98 6.46
CA ASP A 338 -8.38 -5.32 7.21
C ASP A 338 -8.17 -5.35 8.73
N ASP A 339 -6.92 -5.45 9.21
CA ASP A 339 -6.58 -5.41 10.63
C ASP A 339 -6.67 -3.98 11.21
N VAL A 340 -6.69 -2.94 10.35
CA VAL A 340 -6.78 -1.55 10.79
C VAL A 340 -8.24 -1.22 11.12
N ASP A 341 -8.57 -0.97 12.37
CA ASP A 341 -9.92 -0.56 12.78
C ASP A 341 -10.25 0.86 12.26
N VAL A 342 -11.18 0.94 11.30
CA VAL A 342 -11.59 2.20 10.66
C VAL A 342 -12.29 3.13 11.65
N GLU A 343 -13.05 2.58 12.61
CA GLU A 343 -13.73 3.38 13.63
C GLU A 343 -12.71 3.99 14.61
N GLN A 344 -11.69 3.22 14.98
CA GLN A 344 -10.57 3.73 15.77
C GLN A 344 -9.82 4.85 15.03
N VAL A 345 -9.58 4.69 13.72
CA VAL A 345 -8.98 5.75 12.88
C VAL A 345 -9.87 6.99 12.85
N GLU A 346 -11.20 6.83 12.70
CA GLU A 346 -12.14 7.97 12.70
C GLU A 346 -12.12 8.73 14.03
N ARG A 347 -12.14 8.02 15.15
CA ARG A 347 -12.07 8.62 16.48
C ARG A 347 -10.76 9.35 16.74
N ALA A 348 -9.63 8.76 16.37
CA ALA A 348 -8.30 9.30 16.66
C ALA A 348 -7.84 10.40 15.69
N LEU A 349 -8.15 10.27 14.40
CA LEU A 349 -7.63 11.12 13.31
C LEU A 349 -8.71 11.83 12.51
N GLY A 350 -9.97 11.51 12.77
CA GLY A 350 -11.15 12.10 12.13
C GLY A 350 -11.58 11.38 10.86
N ARG A 351 -12.78 11.75 10.38
CA ARG A 351 -13.47 11.10 9.25
C ARG A 351 -12.66 11.03 7.95
N SER A 352 -11.84 12.04 7.68
CA SER A 352 -11.02 12.05 6.46
C SER A 352 -9.97 10.94 6.46
N ALA A 353 -9.36 10.64 7.62
CA ALA A 353 -8.40 9.56 7.75
C ALA A 353 -9.07 8.17 7.60
N ALA A 354 -10.26 8.01 8.16
CA ALA A 354 -11.06 6.80 7.99
C ALA A 354 -11.42 6.55 6.50
N GLN A 355 -11.77 7.61 5.77
CA GLN A 355 -12.01 7.53 4.32
C GLN A 355 -10.76 7.16 3.54
N ASP A 356 -9.58 7.65 3.95
CA ASP A 356 -8.32 7.28 3.30
C ASP A 356 -8.01 5.79 3.49
N VAL A 357 -8.20 5.23 4.69
CA VAL A 357 -8.05 3.77 4.95
C VAL A 357 -9.05 2.96 4.14
N ALA A 358 -10.33 3.37 4.13
CA ALA A 358 -11.37 2.69 3.35
C ALA A 358 -11.04 2.71 1.84
N ALA A 359 -10.48 3.81 1.33
CA ALA A 359 -10.06 3.91 -0.05
C ALA A 359 -8.86 2.99 -0.37
N LEU A 360 -7.88 2.86 0.54
CA LEU A 360 -6.76 1.93 0.37
C LEU A 360 -7.24 0.47 0.34
N ARG A 361 -8.17 0.08 1.21
CA ARG A 361 -8.81 -1.25 1.19
C ARG A 361 -9.53 -1.51 -0.14
N GLU A 362 -10.28 -0.53 -0.61
CA GLU A 362 -10.98 -0.61 -1.89
C GLU A 362 -10.00 -0.74 -3.05
N LEU A 363 -8.88 -0.02 -3.04
CA LEU A 363 -7.81 -0.16 -4.05
C LEU A 363 -7.24 -1.58 -4.05
N GLU A 364 -6.88 -2.12 -2.89
CA GLU A 364 -6.34 -3.47 -2.75
C GLU A 364 -7.34 -4.52 -3.26
N ARG A 365 -8.61 -4.39 -2.89
CA ARG A 365 -9.70 -5.24 -3.37
C ARG A 365 -9.85 -5.17 -4.88
N GLN A 366 -9.86 -3.98 -5.47
CA GLN A 366 -9.99 -3.78 -6.91
C GLN A 366 -8.79 -4.31 -7.70
N LEU A 367 -7.56 -4.19 -7.18
CA LEU A 367 -6.38 -4.79 -7.80
C LEU A 367 -6.53 -6.30 -7.95
N ARG A 368 -7.12 -6.98 -6.95
CA ARG A 368 -7.37 -8.42 -6.98
C ARG A 368 -8.59 -8.80 -7.83
N GLU A 369 -9.75 -8.17 -7.61
CA GLU A 369 -11.00 -8.49 -8.32
C GLU A 369 -10.93 -8.23 -9.80
N GLN A 370 -10.28 -7.15 -10.21
CA GLN A 370 -10.03 -6.86 -11.63
C GLN A 370 -8.94 -7.74 -12.24
N GLY A 371 -8.30 -8.59 -11.45
CA GLY A 371 -7.27 -9.52 -11.90
C GLY A 371 -6.00 -8.83 -12.38
N TRP A 372 -5.57 -7.76 -11.71
CA TRP A 372 -4.27 -7.14 -11.96
C TRP A 372 -3.15 -7.84 -11.18
N VAL A 373 -3.46 -8.25 -9.95
CA VAL A 373 -2.57 -8.98 -9.05
C VAL A 373 -3.21 -10.34 -8.75
N THR A 374 -2.41 -11.39 -8.68
CA THR A 374 -2.82 -12.77 -8.38
C THR A 374 -2.00 -13.33 -7.23
N GLY A 375 -2.56 -14.28 -6.49
CA GLY A 375 -1.91 -14.89 -5.33
C GLY A 375 -2.26 -14.22 -4.00
N PRO A 376 -1.86 -14.83 -2.87
CA PRO A 376 -2.00 -14.23 -1.53
C PRO A 376 -1.12 -12.99 -1.40
N ALA A 377 -1.38 -12.16 -0.37
CA ALA A 377 -0.65 -10.89 -0.17
C ALA A 377 0.87 -11.06 -0.05
N GLU A 378 1.31 -12.19 0.51
CA GLU A 378 2.72 -12.51 0.72
C GLU A 378 3.44 -12.99 -0.56
N ASP A 379 2.72 -13.63 -1.48
CA ASP A 379 3.23 -14.13 -2.79
C ASP A 379 2.43 -13.52 -3.94
N ALA A 380 2.16 -12.23 -3.87
CA ALA A 380 1.45 -11.51 -4.92
C ALA A 380 2.29 -11.44 -6.20
N ARG A 381 1.65 -11.72 -7.35
CA ARG A 381 2.28 -11.71 -8.68
C ARG A 381 1.47 -10.84 -9.62
N LEU A 382 2.16 -10.17 -10.53
CA LEU A 382 1.49 -9.45 -11.61
C LEU A 382 0.84 -10.44 -12.58
N SER A 383 -0.43 -10.24 -12.86
CA SER A 383 -1.16 -11.08 -13.80
C SER A 383 -0.69 -10.87 -15.25
N PRO A 384 -0.99 -11.79 -16.17
CA PRO A 384 -0.75 -11.59 -17.60
C PRO A 384 -1.44 -10.33 -18.16
N LYS A 385 -2.54 -9.90 -17.55
CA LYS A 385 -3.23 -8.65 -17.88
C LYS A 385 -2.39 -7.42 -17.50
N ALA A 386 -1.82 -7.42 -16.30
CA ALA A 386 -0.91 -6.36 -15.84
C ALA A 386 0.35 -6.31 -16.71
N MET A 387 0.94 -7.47 -17.01
CA MET A 387 2.13 -7.56 -17.85
C MET A 387 1.90 -7.02 -19.27
N ARG A 388 0.74 -7.32 -19.88
CA ARG A 388 0.39 -6.72 -21.19
C ARG A 388 0.26 -5.21 -21.12
N ARG A 389 -0.32 -4.68 -20.04
CA ARG A 389 -0.43 -3.24 -19.84
C ARG A 389 0.96 -2.58 -19.70
N LEU A 390 1.85 -3.16 -18.92
CA LEU A 390 3.22 -2.67 -18.76
C LEU A 390 3.99 -2.69 -20.09
N GLY A 391 3.87 -3.78 -20.87
CA GLY A 391 4.46 -3.85 -22.20
C GLY A 391 3.89 -2.78 -23.15
N GLN A 392 2.59 -2.51 -23.08
CA GLN A 392 1.94 -1.47 -23.87
C GLN A 392 2.38 -0.06 -23.46
N SER A 393 2.47 0.23 -22.16
CA SER A 393 2.93 1.53 -21.65
C SER A 393 4.41 1.76 -21.98
N ALA A 394 5.26 0.74 -21.81
CA ALA A 394 6.66 0.77 -22.20
C ALA A 394 6.85 1.03 -23.71
N LEU A 395 6.09 0.32 -24.58
CA LEU A 395 6.14 0.52 -26.01
C LEU A 395 5.66 1.93 -26.41
N ARG A 396 4.62 2.44 -25.75
CA ARG A 396 4.10 3.79 -25.99
C ARG A 396 5.14 4.86 -25.63
N ALA A 397 5.80 4.71 -24.48
CA ALA A 397 6.86 5.60 -24.03
C ALA A 397 8.05 5.61 -25.02
N ILE A 398 8.45 4.44 -25.53
CA ILE A 398 9.48 4.30 -26.56
C ILE A 398 9.03 4.97 -27.87
N ALA A 399 7.81 4.72 -28.33
CA ALA A 399 7.26 5.29 -29.54
C ALA A 399 7.16 6.84 -29.48
N GLN A 400 6.76 7.40 -28.34
CA GLN A 400 6.75 8.85 -28.13
C GLN A 400 8.13 9.48 -28.24
N ARG A 401 9.16 8.85 -27.67
CA ARG A 401 10.54 9.30 -27.78
C ARG A 401 11.09 9.22 -29.22
N LEU A 402 10.67 8.21 -30.00
CA LEU A 402 11.03 8.05 -31.40
C LEU A 402 10.29 9.05 -32.32
N SER A 403 9.01 9.37 -32.03
CA SER A 403 8.17 10.27 -32.85
C SER A 403 8.64 11.73 -32.83
N GLY A 404 9.46 12.12 -31.85
CA GLY A 404 10.10 13.44 -31.79
C GLY A 404 11.19 13.67 -32.84
N ARG A 405 11.55 12.66 -33.62
CA ARG A 405 12.58 12.72 -34.66
C ARG A 405 12.04 12.18 -35.97
N GLY A 406 11.41 13.03 -36.78
CA GLY A 406 11.21 12.90 -38.20
C GLY A 406 10.53 11.63 -38.71
N ARG A 407 9.38 11.79 -39.37
CA ARG A 407 8.73 10.76 -40.17
C ARG A 407 9.61 10.36 -41.37
N GLY A 408 9.96 9.08 -41.42
CA GLY A 408 10.45 8.42 -42.61
C GLY A 408 9.69 7.13 -42.80
N GLU A 409 8.53 7.18 -43.44
CA GLU A 409 7.88 6.01 -44.01
C GLU A 409 8.52 5.74 -45.38
N HIS A 410 9.13 4.58 -45.54
CA HIS A 410 9.44 4.01 -46.82
C HIS A 410 8.81 2.63 -46.88
N ASP A 411 7.78 2.48 -47.68
CA ASP A 411 7.27 1.19 -48.15
C ASP A 411 8.31 0.62 -49.14
N ASP A 412 8.76 -0.63 -48.90
CA ASP A 412 9.60 -1.38 -49.86
C ASP A 412 8.66 -2.32 -50.68
N PRO A 413 8.49 -2.06 -52.01
CA PRO A 413 7.53 -2.79 -52.84
C PRO A 413 8.09 -4.11 -53.42
N ARG A 414 9.09 -4.74 -52.83
CA ARG A 414 9.62 -6.01 -53.33
C ARG A 414 8.73 -7.17 -52.90
N ALA A 415 7.82 -7.58 -53.80
CA ALA A 415 7.01 -8.78 -53.67
C ALA A 415 7.92 -10.04 -53.75
N GLY A 416 7.89 -10.90 -52.74
CA GLY A 416 8.58 -12.18 -52.76
C GLY A 416 7.74 -13.28 -53.44
N THR A 417 8.39 -14.32 -53.90
CA THR A 417 7.82 -15.42 -54.73
C THR A 417 6.99 -16.45 -53.99
N SER A 418 6.88 -16.39 -52.63
CA SER A 418 6.16 -17.41 -51.83
C SER A 418 5.46 -16.78 -50.62
N GLY A 419 4.33 -16.10 -50.84
CA GLY A 419 3.47 -15.48 -49.80
C GLY A 419 2.06 -16.07 -49.79
N GLU A 420 1.28 -15.77 -48.72
CA GLU A 420 -0.16 -16.08 -48.69
C GLU A 420 -0.90 -15.21 -49.73
N PRO A 421 -1.87 -15.78 -50.44
CA PRO A 421 -2.68 -15.01 -51.40
C PRO A 421 -3.43 -13.88 -50.73
N THR A 422 -3.25 -12.66 -51.16
CA THR A 422 -3.99 -11.47 -50.66
C THR A 422 -5.45 -11.43 -51.12
N GLY A 423 -5.82 -12.29 -52.08
CA GLY A 423 -7.09 -12.22 -52.81
C GLY A 423 -7.10 -11.16 -53.92
N ALA A 424 -6.04 -10.36 -54.04
CA ALA A 424 -5.82 -9.48 -55.14
C ALA A 424 -5.09 -10.22 -56.29
N TRP A 425 -5.20 -9.69 -57.49
CA TRP A 425 -4.54 -10.23 -58.67
C TRP A 425 -3.98 -9.07 -59.51
N ARG A 426 -2.94 -9.39 -60.32
CA ARG A 426 -2.39 -8.46 -61.31
C ARG A 426 -2.11 -9.16 -62.62
N GLU A 427 -1.93 -8.41 -63.70
CA GLU A 427 -1.52 -8.93 -64.98
C GLU A 427 -0.15 -9.60 -64.89
N TRP A 428 -0.03 -10.75 -65.54
CA TRP A 428 1.25 -11.47 -65.61
C TRP A 428 2.25 -10.68 -66.43
N ARG A 429 3.49 -10.67 -65.97
CA ARG A 429 4.65 -10.07 -66.69
C ARG A 429 5.71 -11.13 -66.85
N PHE A 430 6.51 -11.00 -67.94
CA PHE A 430 7.61 -11.93 -68.19
C PHE A 430 8.59 -11.92 -67.01
N GLY A 431 8.87 -13.08 -66.43
CA GLY A 431 9.71 -13.24 -65.23
C GLY A 431 8.95 -13.39 -63.90
N ASP A 432 7.60 -13.36 -63.92
CA ASP A 432 6.80 -13.66 -62.71
C ASP A 432 6.85 -15.14 -62.35
N GLU A 433 7.16 -15.44 -61.09
CA GLU A 433 7.20 -16.78 -60.54
C GLU A 433 5.96 -17.15 -59.70
N GLN A 434 5.02 -16.20 -59.52
CA GLN A 434 3.80 -16.42 -58.73
C GLN A 434 2.84 -17.37 -59.48
N ALA A 435 1.94 -18.01 -58.71
CA ALA A 435 0.94 -18.89 -59.25
C ALA A 435 -0.05 -18.13 -60.11
N LEU A 436 -0.40 -18.70 -61.29
CA LEU A 436 -1.44 -18.12 -62.16
C LEU A 436 -2.83 -18.23 -61.49
N ASP A 437 -3.55 -17.10 -61.46
CA ASP A 437 -4.97 -17.12 -61.13
C ASP A 437 -5.73 -17.68 -62.35
N VAL A 438 -5.98 -19.00 -62.34
CA VAL A 438 -6.64 -19.70 -63.44
C VAL A 438 -8.04 -19.17 -63.68
N VAL A 439 -8.80 -18.88 -62.62
CA VAL A 439 -10.18 -18.40 -62.74
C VAL A 439 -10.19 -17.00 -63.42
N ARG A 440 -9.33 -16.12 -63.03
CA ARG A 440 -9.21 -14.79 -63.58
C ARG A 440 -8.67 -14.80 -65.01
N THR A 441 -7.64 -15.62 -65.25
CA THR A 441 -7.09 -15.84 -66.61
C THR A 441 -8.14 -16.28 -67.59
N VAL A 442 -8.95 -17.27 -67.22
CA VAL A 442 -10.07 -17.75 -68.10
C VAL A 442 -11.14 -16.68 -68.25
N THR A 443 -11.48 -15.97 -67.14
CA THR A 443 -12.47 -14.87 -67.21
C THR A 443 -12.01 -13.76 -68.16
N ASN A 444 -10.76 -13.33 -68.10
CA ASN A 444 -10.17 -12.36 -68.99
C ASN A 444 -10.25 -12.81 -70.46
N ALA A 445 -9.92 -14.03 -70.73
CA ALA A 445 -9.98 -14.60 -72.08
C ALA A 445 -11.45 -14.64 -72.64
N VAL A 446 -12.42 -15.02 -71.79
CA VAL A 446 -13.85 -15.01 -72.12
C VAL A 446 -14.32 -13.58 -72.42
N LEU A 447 -13.97 -12.61 -71.58
CA LEU A 447 -14.36 -11.23 -71.77
C LEU A 447 -13.74 -10.64 -73.04
N ARG A 448 -12.45 -10.90 -73.30
CA ARG A 448 -11.79 -10.49 -74.54
C ARG A 448 -12.46 -11.08 -75.76
N THR A 449 -12.76 -12.41 -75.72
CA THR A 449 -13.42 -13.10 -76.85
C THR A 449 -14.88 -12.57 -77.09
N ALA A 450 -15.57 -12.28 -75.97
CA ALA A 450 -16.94 -11.68 -76.08
C ALA A 450 -16.92 -10.25 -76.61
N SER A 451 -15.88 -9.48 -76.41
CA SER A 451 -15.72 -8.09 -76.89
C SER A 451 -15.21 -7.99 -78.30
N GLN A 452 -14.85 -9.07 -79.02
CA GLN A 452 -14.44 -9.06 -80.39
C GLN A 452 -15.72 -8.91 -81.36
N PRO A 453 -15.62 -8.10 -82.40
CA PRO A 453 -16.69 -7.97 -83.35
C PRO A 453 -17.09 -9.31 -83.96
N PRO A 454 -18.40 -9.53 -84.33
CA PRO A 454 -18.85 -10.82 -84.87
C PRO A 454 -18.18 -11.28 -86.19
N ALA A 455 -17.55 -10.37 -86.93
CA ALA A 455 -16.82 -10.66 -88.16
C ALA A 455 -15.46 -11.42 -87.92
N ASP A 456 -14.88 -11.29 -86.79
CA ASP A 456 -13.59 -11.95 -86.48
C ASP A 456 -13.73 -13.25 -85.67
N ARG A 457 -14.96 -13.72 -85.39
CA ARG A 457 -15.22 -15.00 -84.72
C ARG A 457 -15.13 -16.14 -85.74
N GLN A 458 -14.04 -16.92 -85.65
CA GLN A 458 -13.93 -18.13 -86.47
C GLN A 458 -15.13 -19.08 -86.23
N PRO A 459 -15.81 -19.54 -87.27
CA PRO A 459 -16.92 -20.51 -87.17
C PRO A 459 -16.32 -21.91 -86.89
N GLY A 460 -16.57 -22.42 -85.74
CA GLY A 460 -16.29 -23.84 -85.56
C GLY A 460 -15.77 -24.18 -84.15
N GLY A 461 -16.65 -24.70 -83.34
CA GLY A 461 -16.31 -25.41 -82.16
C GLY A 461 -16.93 -24.91 -80.86
N ARG A 462 -17.80 -25.74 -80.33
CA ARG A 462 -18.40 -25.56 -78.98
C ARG A 462 -17.32 -25.28 -77.93
N GLY A 463 -17.24 -24.03 -77.46
CA GLY A 463 -16.73 -23.74 -76.10
C GLY A 463 -15.22 -23.71 -75.89
N SER A 464 -14.34 -23.60 -76.91
CA SER A 464 -12.90 -23.45 -76.66
C SER A 464 -12.50 -21.98 -76.53
N VAL A 465 -12.19 -21.54 -75.33
CA VAL A 465 -11.60 -20.23 -75.05
C VAL A 465 -10.12 -20.32 -75.35
N ARG A 466 -9.61 -19.51 -76.28
CA ARG A 466 -8.17 -19.43 -76.60
C ARG A 466 -7.50 -18.45 -75.63
N LEU A 467 -6.59 -18.91 -74.84
CA LEU A 467 -5.79 -18.07 -73.95
C LEU A 467 -4.66 -17.37 -74.70
N THR A 468 -4.44 -16.12 -74.40
CA THR A 468 -3.28 -15.32 -74.87
C THR A 468 -2.49 -14.83 -73.66
N VAL A 469 -1.25 -14.41 -73.88
CA VAL A 469 -0.43 -13.90 -72.80
C VAL A 469 -1.06 -12.67 -72.10
N ALA A 470 -1.83 -11.88 -72.83
CA ALA A 470 -2.54 -10.71 -72.25
C ALA A 470 -3.70 -11.08 -71.32
N ASP A 471 -4.17 -12.35 -71.32
CA ASP A 471 -5.23 -12.80 -70.44
C ASP A 471 -4.68 -13.33 -69.12
N MET A 472 -3.35 -13.58 -69.05
CA MET A 472 -2.74 -14.20 -67.87
C MET A 472 -2.76 -13.24 -66.70
N ALA A 473 -3.27 -13.71 -65.57
CA ALA A 473 -3.30 -13.06 -64.29
C ALA A 473 -2.56 -13.90 -63.25
N VAL A 474 -1.81 -13.28 -62.39
CA VAL A 474 -1.15 -13.91 -61.25
C VAL A 474 -1.75 -13.46 -59.94
N VAL A 475 -1.81 -14.37 -59.01
CA VAL A 475 -2.24 -14.08 -57.62
C VAL A 475 -1.20 -13.16 -56.98
N GLU A 476 -1.64 -12.02 -56.43
CA GLU A 476 -0.76 -11.22 -55.56
C GLU A 476 -0.59 -11.92 -54.24
N THR A 477 0.67 -12.15 -53.87
CA THR A 477 1.05 -12.74 -52.61
C THR A 477 1.72 -11.70 -51.74
N GLU A 478 1.29 -11.63 -50.48
CA GLU A 478 1.92 -10.78 -49.48
C GLU A 478 3.06 -11.57 -48.83
N ASN A 479 4.26 -11.05 -48.96
CA ASN A 479 5.41 -11.71 -48.31
C ASN A 479 5.38 -11.37 -46.82
N ARG A 480 4.79 -12.25 -46.01
CA ARG A 480 4.90 -12.16 -44.54
C ARG A 480 6.25 -12.72 -44.12
N SER A 481 7.26 -11.85 -44.11
CA SER A 481 8.54 -12.24 -43.50
C SER A 481 8.31 -12.61 -42.05
N ARG A 482 8.71 -13.83 -41.66
CA ARG A 482 8.77 -14.28 -40.27
C ARG A 482 10.17 -14.01 -39.75
N ALA A 483 10.27 -13.56 -38.50
CA ALA A 483 11.56 -13.43 -37.84
C ALA A 483 11.68 -14.40 -36.65
N ALA A 484 12.86 -14.97 -36.49
CA ALA A 484 13.25 -15.69 -35.29
C ALA A 484 14.19 -14.81 -34.47
N VAL A 485 13.65 -14.23 -33.42
CA VAL A 485 14.31 -13.22 -32.59
C VAL A 485 14.84 -13.85 -31.31
N ALA A 486 16.13 -13.80 -31.08
CA ALA A 486 16.76 -14.11 -29.81
C ALA A 486 17.23 -12.82 -29.15
N LEU A 487 16.59 -12.42 -28.06
CA LEU A 487 16.99 -11.28 -27.25
C LEU A 487 17.79 -11.78 -26.03
N CYS A 488 19.10 -11.64 -26.08
CA CYS A 488 20.00 -11.98 -24.98
C CYS A 488 20.18 -10.76 -24.08
N VAL A 489 19.83 -10.89 -22.81
CA VAL A 489 19.87 -9.81 -21.82
C VAL A 489 20.81 -10.15 -20.67
N ASP A 490 21.71 -9.28 -20.37
CA ASP A 490 22.65 -9.42 -19.27
C ASP A 490 21.95 -9.20 -17.94
N LEU A 491 22.07 -10.18 -17.04
CA LEU A 491 21.50 -10.16 -15.69
C LEU A 491 22.57 -10.05 -14.62
N SER A 492 23.81 -9.71 -15.01
CA SER A 492 24.94 -9.57 -14.10
C SER A 492 24.73 -8.39 -13.13
N TYR A 493 25.46 -8.43 -12.02
CA TYR A 493 25.39 -7.43 -10.96
C TYR A 493 25.64 -5.99 -11.44
N SER A 494 26.49 -5.77 -12.43
CA SER A 494 26.78 -4.44 -13.00
C SER A 494 25.53 -3.77 -13.56
N MET A 495 24.66 -4.53 -14.22
CA MET A 495 23.37 -4.03 -14.75
C MET A 495 22.46 -3.44 -13.65
N VAL A 496 22.54 -4.01 -12.44
CA VAL A 496 21.78 -3.54 -11.28
C VAL A 496 22.42 -2.32 -10.66
N SER A 497 23.73 -2.39 -10.37
CA SER A 497 24.45 -1.35 -9.64
C SER A 497 24.54 -0.02 -10.40
N GLU A 498 24.45 -0.06 -11.74
CA GLU A 498 24.52 1.12 -12.59
C GLU A 498 23.13 1.58 -13.14
N GLY A 499 22.04 1.08 -12.56
CA GLY A 499 20.68 1.53 -12.90
C GLY A 499 20.18 1.13 -14.29
N ARG A 500 20.82 0.11 -14.93
CA ARG A 500 20.50 -0.36 -16.29
C ARG A 500 19.41 -1.44 -16.29
N TRP A 501 19.06 -1.95 -15.13
CA TRP A 501 18.12 -3.05 -14.92
C TRP A 501 16.70 -2.75 -15.41
N ALA A 502 16.10 -1.67 -14.92
CA ALA A 502 14.74 -1.29 -15.30
C ALA A 502 14.61 -0.92 -16.79
N PRO A 503 15.49 -0.12 -17.39
CA PRO A 503 15.50 0.13 -18.84
C PRO A 503 15.57 -1.14 -19.68
N MET A 504 16.39 -2.11 -19.29
CA MET A 504 16.50 -3.40 -19.98
C MET A 504 15.18 -4.19 -19.92
N LYS A 505 14.57 -4.35 -18.74
CA LYS A 505 13.29 -5.02 -18.57
C LYS A 505 12.17 -4.33 -19.37
N ARG A 506 12.07 -3.00 -19.29
CA ARG A 506 11.09 -2.21 -20.09
C ARG A 506 11.25 -2.46 -21.59
N THR A 507 12.48 -2.54 -22.05
CA THR A 507 12.80 -2.81 -23.48
C THR A 507 12.34 -4.20 -23.90
N ALA A 508 12.64 -5.22 -23.11
CA ALA A 508 12.23 -6.59 -23.40
C ALA A 508 10.69 -6.76 -23.39
N LEU A 509 9.99 -6.11 -22.44
CA LEU A 509 8.54 -6.09 -22.39
C LEU A 509 7.92 -5.36 -23.59
N ALA A 510 8.48 -4.23 -23.97
CA ALA A 510 8.02 -3.47 -25.14
C ALA A 510 8.21 -4.26 -26.43
N LEU A 511 9.35 -4.92 -26.61
CA LEU A 511 9.63 -5.77 -27.76
C LEU A 511 8.68 -6.99 -27.76
N GLY A 512 8.49 -7.65 -26.60
CA GLY A 512 7.56 -8.76 -26.48
C GLY A 512 6.11 -8.37 -26.79
N HIS A 513 5.69 -7.19 -26.34
CA HIS A 513 4.36 -6.67 -26.69
C HIS A 513 4.25 -6.32 -28.18
N LEU A 514 5.26 -5.72 -28.76
CA LEU A 514 5.31 -5.40 -30.19
C LEU A 514 5.22 -6.68 -31.05
N VAL A 515 6.04 -7.69 -30.73
CA VAL A 515 6.04 -8.97 -31.45
C VAL A 515 4.68 -9.65 -31.30
N SER A 516 4.16 -9.78 -30.09
CA SER A 516 2.88 -10.49 -29.85
C SER A 516 1.66 -9.81 -30.47
N THR A 517 1.69 -8.48 -30.67
CA THR A 517 0.53 -7.73 -31.17
C THR A 517 0.61 -7.38 -32.66
N ARG A 518 1.79 -6.97 -33.15
CA ARG A 518 1.97 -6.55 -34.54
C ARG A 518 2.59 -7.60 -35.44
N PHE A 519 3.42 -8.48 -34.86
CA PHE A 519 4.19 -9.49 -35.58
C PHE A 519 3.98 -10.89 -35.00
N ALA A 520 2.72 -11.26 -34.85
CA ALA A 520 2.30 -12.51 -34.21
C ALA A 520 2.88 -13.81 -34.85
N HIS A 521 3.43 -13.72 -36.06
CA HIS A 521 4.10 -14.83 -36.74
C HIS A 521 5.60 -14.89 -36.47
N ASP A 522 6.20 -13.86 -35.85
CA ASP A 522 7.58 -13.84 -35.43
C ASP A 522 7.72 -14.64 -34.11
N SER A 523 8.83 -15.33 -33.96
CA SER A 523 9.15 -16.07 -32.74
C SER A 523 10.16 -15.28 -31.91
N LEU A 524 9.79 -14.84 -30.71
CA LEU A 524 10.67 -14.17 -29.77
C LEU A 524 11.07 -15.11 -28.63
N GLN A 525 12.36 -15.29 -28.44
CA GLN A 525 12.95 -15.96 -27.28
C GLN A 525 13.80 -14.97 -26.51
N VAL A 526 13.47 -14.75 -25.25
CA VAL A 526 14.33 -14.01 -24.31
C VAL A 526 15.29 -14.98 -23.64
N ILE A 527 16.55 -14.60 -23.57
CA ILE A 527 17.63 -15.38 -22.97
C ILE A 527 18.33 -14.49 -21.96
N GLY A 528 18.05 -14.71 -20.67
CA GLY A 528 18.79 -14.03 -19.61
C GLY A 528 20.09 -14.75 -19.28
N PHE A 529 21.17 -14.01 -19.07
CA PHE A 529 22.46 -14.59 -18.75
C PHE A 529 23.19 -13.83 -17.65
N ASP A 530 23.75 -14.59 -16.75
CA ASP A 530 24.71 -14.23 -15.71
C ASP A 530 25.89 -15.22 -15.81
N ARG A 531 26.24 -15.98 -14.79
CA ARG A 531 27.16 -17.14 -14.89
C ARG A 531 26.63 -18.23 -15.80
N HIS A 532 25.30 -18.36 -15.89
CA HIS A 532 24.60 -19.30 -16.75
C HIS A 532 23.61 -18.53 -17.62
N ALA A 533 23.31 -19.08 -18.79
CA ALA A 533 22.21 -18.56 -19.58
C ALA A 533 20.99 -19.47 -19.45
N ARG A 534 19.80 -18.88 -19.48
CA ARG A 534 18.53 -19.59 -19.48
C ARG A 534 17.52 -18.90 -20.37
N THR A 535 16.71 -19.70 -21.02
CA THR A 535 15.56 -19.19 -21.77
C THR A 535 14.44 -18.82 -20.80
N MET A 536 13.77 -17.72 -21.07
CA MET A 536 12.67 -17.23 -20.27
C MET A 536 11.63 -16.51 -21.14
N THR A 537 10.44 -16.36 -20.60
CA THR A 537 9.42 -15.49 -21.16
C THR A 537 9.66 -14.03 -20.75
N THR A 538 9.06 -13.09 -21.45
CA THR A 538 9.10 -11.68 -21.04
C THR A 538 8.47 -11.46 -19.67
N THR A 539 7.48 -12.29 -19.31
CA THR A 539 6.83 -12.27 -18.00
C THR A 539 7.79 -12.75 -16.90
N GLU A 540 8.49 -13.83 -17.12
CA GLU A 540 9.51 -14.32 -16.17
C GLU A 540 10.62 -13.29 -15.99
N LEU A 541 11.12 -12.69 -17.08
CA LEU A 541 12.14 -11.63 -16.99
C LEU A 541 11.68 -10.44 -16.15
N ALA A 542 10.42 -10.03 -16.27
CA ALA A 542 9.90 -8.92 -15.48
C ALA A 542 9.93 -9.21 -13.97
N HIS A 543 9.72 -10.48 -13.58
CA HIS A 543 9.72 -10.93 -12.19
C HIS A 543 11.12 -11.36 -11.68
N VAL A 544 12.16 -11.36 -12.55
CA VAL A 544 13.52 -11.66 -12.07
C VAL A 544 13.95 -10.58 -11.08
N GLU A 545 14.26 -11.00 -9.88
CA GLU A 545 14.83 -10.14 -8.86
C GLU A 545 16.34 -9.95 -9.08
N PRO A 546 16.90 -8.81 -8.69
CA PRO A 546 18.33 -8.57 -8.77
C PRO A 546 19.10 -9.62 -7.95
N ALA A 547 19.90 -10.43 -8.58
CA ALA A 547 20.78 -11.37 -7.89
C ALA A 547 22.20 -10.77 -7.84
N TYR A 548 22.86 -10.89 -6.69
CA TYR A 548 24.26 -10.47 -6.53
C TYR A 548 25.23 -11.47 -7.15
N VAL A 549 24.88 -12.02 -8.33
CA VAL A 549 25.71 -13.00 -9.04
C VAL A 549 26.63 -12.27 -10.01
N GLN A 550 27.91 -12.42 -9.81
CA GLN A 550 28.93 -11.90 -10.72
C GLN A 550 29.21 -12.90 -11.86
N GLY A 551 29.34 -12.40 -13.06
CA GLY A 551 29.72 -13.18 -14.23
C GLY A 551 28.81 -12.94 -15.43
N THR A 552 29.41 -12.86 -16.61
CA THR A 552 28.74 -12.57 -17.88
C THR A 552 29.07 -13.71 -18.84
N ASN A 553 28.21 -14.73 -18.93
CA ASN A 553 28.42 -15.90 -19.78
C ASN A 553 27.74 -15.74 -21.15
N LEU A 554 28.31 -14.86 -21.95
CA LEU A 554 27.82 -14.58 -23.30
C LEU A 554 27.93 -15.81 -24.22
N ALA A 555 28.93 -16.67 -24.02
CA ALA A 555 29.06 -17.91 -24.79
C ALA A 555 27.82 -18.80 -24.67
N HIS A 556 27.34 -19.03 -23.47
CA HIS A 556 26.15 -19.83 -23.21
C HIS A 556 24.86 -19.16 -23.76
N ALA A 557 24.75 -17.83 -23.63
CA ALA A 557 23.63 -17.09 -24.20
C ALA A 557 23.57 -17.22 -25.74
N LEU A 558 24.70 -17.08 -26.43
CA LEU A 558 24.79 -17.23 -27.87
C LEU A 558 24.53 -18.68 -28.33
N ALA A 559 24.91 -19.69 -27.53
CA ALA A 559 24.58 -21.07 -27.81
C ALA A 559 23.05 -21.31 -27.81
N LEU A 560 22.32 -20.77 -26.79
CA LEU A 560 20.86 -20.84 -26.73
C LEU A 560 20.21 -20.02 -27.86
N ALA A 561 20.76 -18.87 -28.21
CA ALA A 561 20.28 -18.06 -29.34
C ALA A 561 20.42 -18.83 -30.67
N ARG A 562 21.56 -19.50 -30.89
CA ARG A 562 21.80 -20.35 -32.04
C ARG A 562 20.80 -21.50 -32.10
N GLU A 563 20.51 -22.14 -30.98
CA GLU A 563 19.51 -23.20 -30.91
C GLU A 563 18.11 -22.67 -31.28
N HIS A 564 17.70 -21.52 -30.77
CA HIS A 564 16.41 -20.90 -31.13
C HIS A 564 16.31 -20.62 -32.64
N VAL A 565 17.32 -19.96 -33.22
CA VAL A 565 17.34 -19.67 -34.66
C VAL A 565 17.34 -20.95 -35.49
N SER A 566 18.07 -22.00 -35.06
CA SER A 566 18.11 -23.28 -35.77
C SER A 566 16.76 -24.00 -35.82
N ARG A 567 15.89 -23.80 -34.83
CA ARG A 567 14.53 -24.34 -34.82
C ARG A 567 13.58 -23.63 -35.79
N HIS A 568 13.97 -22.49 -36.33
CA HIS A 568 13.15 -21.67 -37.22
C HIS A 568 13.91 -21.37 -38.54
N PRO A 569 14.22 -22.39 -39.35
CA PRO A 569 15.09 -22.24 -40.51
C PRO A 569 14.51 -21.35 -41.62
N ASP A 570 13.18 -21.21 -41.66
CA ASP A 570 12.46 -20.42 -42.67
C ASP A 570 12.21 -18.98 -42.24
N ALA A 571 12.68 -18.59 -41.02
CA ALA A 571 12.50 -17.25 -40.49
C ALA A 571 13.79 -16.43 -40.62
N THR A 572 13.64 -15.11 -40.79
CA THR A 572 14.78 -14.18 -40.75
C THR A 572 15.40 -14.20 -39.35
N PRO A 573 16.67 -14.62 -39.20
CA PRO A 573 17.29 -14.70 -37.90
C PRO A 573 17.67 -13.29 -37.38
N VAL A 574 17.33 -13.01 -36.12
CA VAL A 574 17.69 -11.76 -35.43
C VAL A 574 18.25 -12.12 -34.06
N VAL A 575 19.52 -11.83 -33.84
CA VAL A 575 20.16 -12.00 -32.51
C VAL A 575 20.55 -10.64 -31.98
N LEU A 576 19.93 -10.24 -30.88
CA LEU A 576 20.18 -8.99 -30.19
C LEU A 576 20.78 -9.29 -28.82
N VAL A 577 21.93 -8.71 -28.53
CA VAL A 577 22.62 -8.84 -27.23
C VAL A 577 22.59 -7.49 -26.54
N VAL A 578 22.11 -7.43 -25.30
CA VAL A 578 22.14 -6.24 -24.44
C VAL A 578 23.06 -6.55 -23.27
N THR A 579 24.18 -5.87 -23.16
CA THR A 579 25.18 -6.08 -22.12
C THR A 579 25.91 -4.78 -21.76
N ASP A 580 26.44 -4.72 -20.56
CA ASP A 580 27.27 -3.60 -20.07
C ASP A 580 28.70 -4.03 -19.76
N GLY A 581 29.03 -5.34 -19.95
CA GLY A 581 30.34 -5.89 -19.62
C GLY A 581 30.91 -6.84 -20.69
N GLU A 582 32.23 -7.04 -20.64
CA GLU A 582 32.89 -8.08 -21.40
C GLU A 582 32.58 -9.48 -20.83
N PRO A 583 32.65 -10.56 -21.61
CA PRO A 583 32.36 -11.91 -21.10
C PRO A 583 33.40 -12.32 -20.06
N THR A 584 32.94 -12.60 -18.85
CA THR A 584 33.78 -12.98 -17.71
C THR A 584 33.54 -14.40 -17.22
N ALA A 585 32.54 -15.12 -17.80
CA ALA A 585 32.23 -16.47 -17.44
C ALA A 585 32.04 -17.38 -18.67
N HIS A 586 32.31 -18.67 -18.51
CA HIS A 586 32.05 -19.71 -19.49
C HIS A 586 31.78 -21.05 -18.81
N LEU A 587 31.25 -22.05 -19.55
CA LEU A 587 31.04 -23.39 -19.06
C LEU A 587 32.24 -24.26 -19.33
N GLU A 588 32.72 -24.95 -18.30
CA GLU A 588 33.72 -26.03 -18.42
C GLU A 588 33.09 -27.37 -18.07
N THR A 589 33.55 -28.44 -18.76
CA THR A 589 33.10 -29.77 -18.49
C THR A 589 34.16 -30.48 -17.65
N TRP A 590 33.77 -30.88 -16.46
CA TRP A 590 34.63 -31.63 -15.54
C TRP A 590 34.24 -33.11 -15.55
N ALA A 591 35.23 -33.99 -15.74
CA ALA A 591 35.01 -35.43 -15.58
C ALA A 591 35.04 -35.80 -14.11
N ARG A 592 33.97 -36.41 -13.62
CA ARG A 592 33.92 -36.94 -12.26
C ARG A 592 34.62 -38.34 -12.19
N PRO A 593 35.08 -38.76 -11.00
CA PRO A 593 35.70 -40.05 -10.80
C PRO A 593 34.78 -41.24 -11.12
N ASP A 594 33.47 -41.03 -11.10
CA ASP A 594 32.43 -42.02 -11.44
C ASP A 594 32.18 -42.18 -12.97
N GLY A 595 32.93 -41.46 -13.79
CA GLY A 595 32.79 -41.45 -15.24
C GLY A 595 31.68 -40.53 -15.76
N SER A 596 30.94 -39.85 -14.91
CA SER A 596 30.01 -38.80 -15.32
C SER A 596 30.76 -37.49 -15.60
N SER A 597 30.16 -36.61 -16.42
CA SER A 597 30.68 -35.28 -16.66
C SER A 597 29.69 -34.26 -16.12
N GLU A 598 30.21 -33.26 -15.40
CA GLU A 598 29.45 -32.12 -14.91
C GLU A 598 29.91 -30.86 -15.63
N MET A 599 28.94 -30.01 -16.03
CA MET A 599 29.23 -28.68 -16.56
C MET A 599 29.14 -27.68 -15.43
N GLU A 600 30.20 -26.96 -15.19
CA GLU A 600 30.28 -25.90 -14.18
C GLU A 600 30.61 -24.57 -14.84
N ALA A 601 30.03 -23.48 -14.32
CA ALA A 601 30.35 -22.14 -14.78
C ALA A 601 31.57 -21.59 -14.03
N VAL A 602 32.62 -21.33 -14.81
CA VAL A 602 33.85 -20.69 -14.33
C VAL A 602 33.75 -19.19 -14.55
N PHE A 603 34.05 -18.43 -13.50
CA PHE A 603 34.05 -16.96 -13.51
C PHE A 603 35.43 -16.43 -13.12
N ASP A 604 35.96 -15.47 -13.90
CA ASP A 604 37.16 -14.78 -13.59
C ASP A 604 37.13 -13.33 -14.10
N TYR A 605 37.67 -12.42 -13.30
CA TYR A 605 37.87 -11.03 -13.69
C TYR A 605 39.31 -10.60 -13.39
N PRO A 606 40.09 -10.12 -14.39
CA PRO A 606 39.76 -10.00 -15.82
C PRO A 606 39.50 -11.36 -16.48
N PRO A 607 38.78 -11.38 -17.66
CA PRO A 607 38.37 -12.63 -18.29
C PRO A 607 39.56 -13.47 -18.73
N ARG A 608 39.45 -14.77 -18.54
CA ARG A 608 40.44 -15.73 -19.03
C ARG A 608 40.42 -15.85 -20.56
N PRO A 609 41.55 -16.23 -21.20
CA PRO A 609 41.56 -16.54 -22.61
C PRO A 609 40.55 -17.62 -23.03
N GLU A 610 40.25 -18.58 -22.13
CA GLU A 610 39.28 -19.66 -22.34
C GLU A 610 37.86 -19.09 -22.48
N THR A 611 37.50 -18.12 -21.69
CA THR A 611 36.19 -17.43 -21.73
C THR A 611 36.01 -16.73 -23.08
N ILE A 612 37.01 -15.99 -23.50
CA ILE A 612 37.01 -15.33 -24.81
C ILE A 612 36.95 -16.35 -25.97
N ARG A 613 37.73 -17.45 -25.89
CA ARG A 613 37.69 -18.51 -26.90
C ARG A 613 36.33 -19.20 -26.96
N ALA A 614 35.67 -19.45 -25.82
CA ALA A 614 34.32 -20.01 -25.77
C ALA A 614 33.32 -19.11 -26.47
N THR A 615 33.34 -17.81 -26.19
CA THR A 615 32.45 -16.83 -26.81
C THR A 615 32.72 -16.72 -28.33
N VAL A 616 33.97 -16.61 -28.75
CA VAL A 616 34.34 -16.54 -30.18
C VAL A 616 33.89 -17.79 -30.94
N ARG A 617 33.94 -18.97 -30.33
CA ARG A 617 33.42 -20.22 -30.96
C ARG A 617 31.93 -20.13 -31.31
N GLU A 618 31.10 -19.60 -30.43
CA GLU A 618 29.68 -19.44 -30.70
C GLU A 618 29.43 -18.30 -31.72
N VAL A 619 30.19 -17.21 -31.66
CA VAL A 619 30.17 -16.16 -32.70
C VAL A 619 30.49 -16.75 -34.08
N ASP A 620 31.51 -17.61 -34.18
CA ASP A 620 31.87 -18.27 -35.44
C ASP A 620 30.80 -19.27 -35.92
N ALA A 621 30.12 -19.94 -34.99
CA ALA A 621 29.02 -20.84 -35.32
C ALA A 621 27.83 -20.08 -35.92
N LEU A 622 27.44 -18.95 -35.32
CA LEU A 622 26.39 -18.08 -35.86
C LEU A 622 26.81 -17.43 -37.19
N THR A 623 28.07 -17.02 -37.32
CA THR A 623 28.61 -16.47 -38.57
C THR A 623 28.53 -17.47 -39.73
N ARG A 624 28.86 -18.74 -39.48
CA ARG A 624 28.71 -19.81 -40.49
C ARG A 624 27.26 -20.03 -40.93
N MET A 625 26.29 -19.77 -40.01
CA MET A 625 24.85 -19.80 -40.30
C MET A 625 24.37 -18.50 -40.98
N ARG A 626 25.24 -17.53 -41.20
CA ARG A 626 24.90 -16.18 -41.70
C ARG A 626 23.92 -15.43 -40.82
N VAL A 627 24.02 -15.62 -39.51
CA VAL A 627 23.20 -14.95 -38.50
C VAL A 627 24.01 -13.78 -37.92
N PRO A 628 23.63 -12.52 -38.21
CA PRO A 628 24.28 -11.37 -37.62
C PRO A 628 23.95 -11.26 -36.13
N ILE A 629 24.91 -10.81 -35.33
CA ILE A 629 24.77 -10.55 -33.90
C ILE A 629 24.86 -9.05 -33.71
N ASP A 630 23.76 -8.41 -33.43
CA ASP A 630 23.71 -7.00 -33.12
C ASP A 630 23.83 -6.80 -31.60
N VAL A 631 24.81 -6.00 -31.19
CA VAL A 631 25.12 -5.77 -29.77
C VAL A 631 24.73 -4.36 -29.36
N VAL A 632 23.86 -4.25 -28.38
CA VAL A 632 23.53 -2.98 -27.73
C VAL A 632 24.33 -2.88 -26.44
N MET A 633 25.31 -2.01 -26.51
CA MET A 633 26.26 -1.78 -25.43
C MET A 633 25.76 -0.66 -24.51
N LEU A 634 25.71 -0.94 -23.21
CA LEU A 634 25.23 -0.03 -22.18
C LEU A 634 26.36 0.57 -21.33
N GLY A 635 27.60 0.27 -21.63
CA GLY A 635 28.77 0.74 -20.90
C GLY A 635 29.83 1.33 -21.85
N GLU A 636 30.73 2.08 -21.28
CA GLU A 636 31.90 2.66 -21.99
C GLU A 636 33.21 1.98 -21.57
N ASP A 637 33.12 0.79 -20.95
CA ASP A 637 34.31 0.06 -20.54
C ASP A 637 35.22 -0.24 -21.76
N PRO A 638 36.52 0.12 -21.71
CA PRO A 638 37.42 -0.07 -22.86
C PRO A 638 37.60 -1.54 -23.26
N GLY A 639 37.45 -2.48 -22.33
CA GLY A 639 37.49 -3.92 -22.61
C GLY A 639 36.27 -4.36 -23.40
N LEU A 640 35.06 -3.97 -22.94
CA LEU A 640 33.79 -4.19 -23.63
C LEU A 640 33.83 -3.63 -25.05
N VAL A 641 34.21 -2.35 -25.23
CA VAL A 641 34.29 -1.70 -26.56
C VAL A 641 35.17 -2.47 -27.52
N ARG A 642 36.39 -2.83 -27.10
CA ARG A 642 37.33 -3.61 -27.95
C ARG A 642 36.78 -4.99 -28.31
N PHE A 643 36.13 -5.66 -27.32
CA PHE A 643 35.56 -6.99 -27.51
C PHE A 643 34.37 -6.96 -28.48
N VAL A 644 33.44 -6.05 -28.28
CA VAL A 644 32.25 -5.91 -29.12
C VAL A 644 32.60 -5.50 -30.55
N ASP A 645 33.54 -4.58 -30.74
CA ASP A 645 34.08 -4.21 -32.05
C ASP A 645 34.75 -5.40 -32.78
N ALA A 646 35.44 -6.25 -32.04
CA ALA A 646 36.06 -7.43 -32.60
C ALA A 646 35.00 -8.47 -33.07
N ILE A 647 33.94 -8.68 -32.27
CA ILE A 647 32.80 -9.55 -32.64
C ILE A 647 32.09 -9.02 -33.89
N ALA A 648 31.73 -7.73 -33.89
CA ALA A 648 31.01 -7.12 -35.00
C ALA A 648 31.79 -7.24 -36.32
N ARG A 649 33.08 -6.96 -36.30
CA ARG A 649 33.95 -7.15 -37.49
C ARG A 649 34.02 -8.61 -37.96
N ARG A 650 33.95 -9.58 -37.03
CA ARG A 650 34.04 -11.00 -37.32
C ARG A 650 32.72 -11.58 -37.84
N ASN A 651 31.63 -11.11 -37.30
CA ASN A 651 30.29 -11.66 -37.58
C ASN A 651 29.50 -10.85 -38.62
N GLY A 652 29.87 -9.59 -38.86
CA GLY A 652 29.15 -8.68 -39.74
C GLY A 652 27.90 -8.05 -39.11
N GLY A 653 27.69 -8.25 -37.80
CA GLY A 653 26.65 -7.57 -37.01
C GLY A 653 27.01 -6.12 -36.68
N ARG A 654 26.14 -5.45 -35.95
CA ARG A 654 26.29 -4.01 -35.63
C ARG A 654 26.53 -3.80 -34.14
N VAL A 655 27.17 -2.73 -33.83
CA VAL A 655 27.38 -2.22 -32.48
C VAL A 655 26.56 -0.94 -32.33
N LEU A 656 25.69 -0.94 -31.33
CA LEU A 656 24.85 0.18 -30.95
C LEU A 656 25.27 0.60 -29.54
N SER A 657 25.85 1.78 -29.37
CA SER A 657 26.03 2.37 -28.06
C SER A 657 24.70 3.07 -27.69
N ALA A 658 24.10 2.68 -26.60
CA ALA A 658 22.83 3.25 -26.13
C ALA A 658 22.98 3.72 -24.69
N ASP A 659 22.55 4.95 -24.47
CA ASP A 659 22.23 5.41 -23.13
C ASP A 659 21.05 4.58 -22.57
N PRO A 660 21.02 4.19 -21.30
CA PRO A 660 19.92 3.43 -20.69
C PRO A 660 18.54 3.99 -21.03
N ASP A 661 18.41 5.32 -21.06
CA ASP A 661 17.16 5.99 -21.44
C ASP A 661 16.75 5.81 -22.91
N ARG A 662 17.66 5.46 -23.79
CA ARG A 662 17.45 5.28 -25.23
C ARG A 662 17.47 3.82 -25.66
N LEU A 663 17.77 2.90 -24.75
CA LEU A 663 17.91 1.47 -25.01
C LEU A 663 16.70 0.91 -25.77
N GLY A 664 15.48 1.18 -25.28
CA GLY A 664 14.25 0.67 -25.90
C GLY A 664 14.09 1.11 -27.36
N GLY A 665 14.41 2.37 -27.65
CA GLY A 665 14.39 2.90 -29.02
C GLY A 665 15.41 2.22 -29.93
N ALA A 666 16.62 2.00 -29.44
CA ALA A 666 17.70 1.35 -30.19
C ALA A 666 17.34 -0.11 -30.54
N VAL A 667 16.90 -0.90 -29.55
CA VAL A 667 16.53 -2.31 -29.71
C VAL A 667 15.32 -2.48 -30.64
N VAL A 668 14.24 -1.70 -30.42
CA VAL A 668 13.05 -1.76 -31.27
C VAL A 668 13.34 -1.32 -32.71
N ALA A 669 14.11 -0.25 -32.92
CA ALA A 669 14.50 0.19 -34.23
C ALA A 669 15.39 -0.84 -34.95
N ASP A 670 16.27 -1.49 -34.20
CA ASP A 670 17.15 -2.51 -34.74
C ASP A 670 16.42 -3.78 -35.15
N TYR A 671 15.51 -4.24 -34.30
CA TYR A 671 14.62 -5.36 -34.63
C TYR A 671 13.80 -5.06 -35.90
N LEU A 672 13.17 -3.87 -36.02
CA LEU A 672 12.37 -3.51 -37.17
C LEU A 672 13.22 -3.41 -38.47
N ARG A 673 14.48 -3.04 -38.34
CA ARG A 673 15.43 -2.99 -39.47
C ARG A 673 15.89 -4.40 -39.87
N ALA A 674 16.33 -5.22 -38.92
CA ALA A 674 16.78 -6.58 -39.14
C ALA A 674 15.66 -7.47 -39.76
N ARG A 675 14.41 -7.23 -39.38
CA ARG A 675 13.24 -7.91 -39.92
C ARG A 675 12.99 -7.60 -41.41
N ARG A 676 13.40 -6.42 -41.88
CA ARG A 676 13.22 -6.00 -43.28
C ARG A 676 14.29 -6.57 -44.24
N GLY A 677 15.34 -7.26 -43.70
CA GLY A 677 16.39 -7.94 -44.43
C GLY A 677 17.38 -6.98 -44.99
#